data_88d6293f3452dc3b272b1c9958d28dae
#
_entry.id   88d6293f3452dc3b272b1c9958d28dae
#
_cell.length_a   1.000
_cell.length_b   1.000
_cell.length_c   1.000
_cell.angle_alpha   90.00
_cell.angle_beta   90.00
_cell.angle_gamma   90.00
#
_symmetry.space_group_name_H-M   'P 1'
#
loop_
_entity.id
_entity.type
_entity.pdbx_description
1 polymer ?
#
loop_
_entity_poly.entity_id
_entity_poly.type
_entity_poly.pdbx_seq_one_letter_code
_entity_poly.pdbx_strand_id
1 'polypeptide(L)'
;MENQDLSATTNRIDVGGIWASEPALFSSRGAVSWTQTSYLINGMHVTDPYLTGTPLYYPDLFSVAYTQHSSGQHPIPYSSPGGYFDVTPKQGTPDYRGALSAFFTAKGMTTSNITPALEKEGLDEANRLNSFQNYNAQVSGPILPGRVFFFTSFSHLGLSRDIAEFAEDDRSSIASGLVNLTCLFSRSSLQVFWTGQVVKQPSYGAARKVPFSATLDRKNLFHVFQVIWKLRIRPDHFFQVGASLSRGNIHSDFQAGATEPHGLDIFKKIPSGVAAAAGRSDRTALVLQGNGEVFSGDLSRYHHRLEYGFSLQHLFCSSEEKILDNYHLHFYDENPAEIVRFDTPLEHGEKAFHLHLFAQETLTFPNLASLSLGLNIISTRGWASSGMSKRAFLQDHPGEQREGGKITWLNFSPRVAFVLPFTSKKTTSLRMAAARYYFELPLWYLTYGNPNAPAGLAYPWIDRNHDHKFQEEEAGALWRREGPYYAQIDPELKRPYTDEYSLALTHVFAKNLYLTLAGFYRETRNLVETLNVGVPFSAYNPAEIYDPGDDYIPGNRDDLYLTVGNQKRETLGQDFFLLTNPESATRISRYRGLDLTLIKKFSQTSVLFFSATATEAIGMTSPGNTEWENDDGVMGALYDNPNAAIFAKGRLRFDRAYTARLGASVEIPLGLRLATLMKYYDGQPFARKIIVLGLNQGPFYIQAFSRGVARYEFNMTVDVRLEKVFSLGKAKGKIFLDGYNIFNWAMATQENEWTGPEFILRYATEIESPRVFRVGFAYEF
;
A
#
# COMPACT_ATOMS: atom_id res chain seq x y z
N MET A 1 -17.23 13.32 6.63
CA MET A 1 -16.88 12.51 7.83
C MET A 1 -17.85 11.35 8.09
N GLU A 2 -18.78 11.05 7.21
CA GLU A 2 -19.84 10.05 7.48
C GLU A 2 -19.40 8.59 7.35
N ASN A 3 -18.24 8.30 6.74
CA ASN A 3 -17.71 6.94 6.59
C ASN A 3 -16.20 6.92 6.87
N GLN A 4 -15.81 7.16 8.11
CA GLN A 4 -14.47 6.78 8.52
C GLN A 4 -14.46 5.28 8.81
N ASP A 5 -14.17 4.50 7.79
CA ASP A 5 -13.82 3.11 7.97
C ASP A 5 -12.48 3.04 8.72
N LEU A 6 -12.57 2.78 10.01
CA LEU A 6 -11.45 2.82 10.96
C LEU A 6 -10.59 1.57 10.90
N SER A 7 -11.00 0.62 10.09
CA SER A 7 -10.36 -0.68 9.96
C SER A 7 -9.25 -0.71 8.91
N ALA A 8 -9.00 0.38 8.18
CA ALA A 8 -7.82 0.48 7.33
C ALA A 8 -6.59 0.82 8.17
N THR A 9 -5.57 -0.02 8.09
CA THR A 9 -4.28 0.17 8.76
C THR A 9 -3.20 0.55 7.74
N THR A 10 -2.28 1.42 8.14
CA THR A 10 -1.19 1.89 7.30
C THR A 10 0.16 1.36 7.79
N ASN A 11 1.13 1.31 6.89
CA ASN A 11 2.48 0.89 7.21
C ASN A 11 3.22 1.87 8.15
N ARG A 12 2.77 3.13 8.22
CA ARG A 12 3.43 4.19 8.98
C ARG A 12 2.45 5.16 9.61
N ILE A 13 2.91 5.89 10.61
CA ILE A 13 2.17 6.98 11.25
C ILE A 13 2.65 8.30 10.66
N ASP A 14 1.71 9.10 10.19
CA ASP A 14 1.98 10.41 9.62
C ASP A 14 1.60 11.52 10.60
N VAL A 15 2.57 12.38 10.92
CA VAL A 15 2.40 13.57 11.76
C VAL A 15 2.63 14.81 10.90
N GLY A 16 1.58 15.60 10.72
CA GLY A 16 1.67 16.86 9.98
C GLY A 16 1.98 16.73 8.49
N GLY A 17 1.80 15.56 7.87
CA GLY A 17 2.04 15.35 6.44
C GLY A 17 3.51 15.21 6.07
N ILE A 18 4.36 14.75 6.98
CA ILE A 18 5.78 14.49 6.70
C ILE A 18 5.97 13.49 5.54
N TRP A 19 4.98 12.61 5.31
CA TRP A 19 4.98 11.61 4.24
C TRP A 19 4.03 11.96 3.07
N ALA A 20 3.59 13.21 2.94
CA ALA A 20 2.55 13.61 1.98
C ALA A 20 2.93 13.44 0.50
N SER A 21 4.21 13.28 0.16
CA SER A 21 4.70 13.03 -1.19
C SER A 21 4.85 11.56 -1.57
N GLU A 22 4.51 10.66 -0.66
CA GLU A 22 4.64 9.21 -0.85
C GLU A 22 3.31 8.51 -0.55
N PRO A 23 2.91 7.48 -1.31
CA PRO A 23 1.72 6.71 -1.00
C PRO A 23 1.93 5.94 0.31
N ALA A 24 0.96 5.98 1.21
CA ALA A 24 0.90 5.03 2.30
C ALA A 24 0.42 3.67 1.77
N LEU A 25 0.98 2.60 2.29
CA LEU A 25 0.50 1.25 2.01
C LEU A 25 -0.66 0.95 2.96
N PHE A 26 -1.82 0.60 2.41
CA PHE A 26 -3.04 0.33 3.17
C PHE A 26 -3.37 -1.15 3.15
N SER A 27 -3.49 -1.76 4.31
CA SER A 27 -4.11 -3.06 4.47
C SER A 27 -5.56 -2.91 4.93
N SER A 28 -6.46 -3.63 4.29
CA SER A 28 -7.84 -3.71 4.72
C SER A 28 -7.92 -4.56 5.99
N ARG A 29 -8.28 -3.93 7.12
CA ARG A 29 -8.43 -4.55 8.44
C ARG A 29 -7.17 -5.23 8.99
N GLY A 30 -5.98 -4.88 8.47
CA GLY A 30 -4.74 -5.56 8.84
C GLY A 30 -4.63 -7.02 8.35
N ALA A 31 -5.50 -7.44 7.45
CA ALA A 31 -5.70 -8.83 7.10
C ALA A 31 -5.53 -9.16 5.62
N VAL A 32 -5.80 -8.20 4.76
CA VAL A 32 -5.62 -8.35 3.32
C VAL A 32 -4.39 -7.58 2.91
N SER A 33 -3.55 -8.20 2.12
CA SER A 33 -2.34 -7.61 1.57
C SER A 33 -2.59 -6.19 1.07
N TRP A 34 -1.69 -5.27 1.39
CA TRP A 34 -1.73 -3.91 0.88
C TRP A 34 -1.71 -3.86 -0.65
N THR A 35 -1.14 -4.88 -1.32
CA THR A 35 -1.11 -4.99 -2.79
C THR A 35 -2.50 -5.11 -3.41
N GLN A 36 -3.53 -5.42 -2.62
CA GLN A 36 -4.90 -5.57 -3.08
C GLN A 36 -5.75 -4.30 -2.88
N THR A 37 -5.15 -3.20 -2.43
CA THR A 37 -5.83 -1.90 -2.34
C THR A 37 -6.01 -1.29 -3.72
N SER A 38 -7.24 -0.87 -4.04
CA SER A 38 -7.62 -0.27 -5.31
C SER A 38 -7.84 1.23 -5.19
N TYR A 39 -7.30 2.00 -6.13
CA TYR A 39 -7.49 3.44 -6.24
C TYR A 39 -8.32 3.77 -7.48
N LEU A 40 -9.32 4.63 -7.31
CA LEU A 40 -10.26 5.00 -8.35
C LEU A 40 -10.43 6.53 -8.44
N ILE A 41 -10.77 7.00 -9.62
CA ILE A 41 -11.28 8.34 -9.87
C ILE A 41 -12.59 8.21 -10.63
N ASN A 42 -13.68 8.80 -10.13
CA ASN A 42 -15.02 8.67 -10.72
C ASN A 42 -15.45 7.21 -10.92
N GLY A 43 -15.07 6.29 -10.02
CA GLY A 43 -15.37 4.87 -10.09
C GLY A 43 -14.53 4.05 -11.06
N MET A 44 -13.52 4.63 -11.72
CA MET A 44 -12.63 3.92 -12.65
C MET A 44 -11.22 3.79 -12.09
N HIS A 45 -10.61 2.61 -12.28
CA HIS A 45 -9.30 2.26 -11.74
C HIS A 45 -8.18 3.18 -12.25
N VAL A 46 -7.36 3.65 -11.28
CA VAL A 46 -6.10 4.38 -11.49
C VAL A 46 -4.97 3.75 -10.66
N THR A 47 -5.17 2.52 -10.21
CA THR A 47 -4.18 1.72 -9.51
C THR A 47 -3.01 1.40 -10.44
N ASP A 48 -1.81 1.38 -9.90
CA ASP A 48 -0.61 0.98 -10.63
C ASP A 48 -0.74 -0.48 -11.10
N PRO A 49 -0.67 -0.76 -12.40
CA PRO A 49 -0.83 -2.11 -12.91
C PRO A 49 0.36 -3.03 -12.61
N TYR A 50 1.55 -2.48 -12.41
CA TYR A 50 2.77 -3.26 -12.15
C TYR A 50 2.88 -3.62 -10.68
N LEU A 51 2.81 -2.60 -9.82
CA LEU A 51 2.82 -2.75 -8.37
C LEU A 51 1.44 -2.37 -7.82
N THR A 52 0.50 -3.32 -7.86
CA THR A 52 -0.85 -3.11 -7.31
C THR A 52 -0.80 -2.66 -5.85
N GLY A 53 -1.82 -1.95 -5.39
CA GLY A 53 -1.86 -1.37 -4.05
C GLY A 53 -1.24 0.03 -3.93
N THR A 54 -0.73 0.58 -5.02
CA THR A 54 -0.26 1.97 -5.12
C THR A 54 -0.98 2.71 -6.25
N PRO A 55 -1.19 4.05 -6.17
CA PRO A 55 -1.87 4.80 -7.22
C PRO A 55 -0.91 5.32 -8.29
N LEU A 56 -1.40 5.46 -9.53
CA LEU A 56 -0.76 6.28 -10.58
C LEU A 56 -1.21 7.75 -10.52
N TYR A 57 -1.65 8.23 -9.37
CA TYR A 57 -2.13 9.59 -9.19
C TYR A 57 -2.23 9.93 -7.71
N TYR A 58 -1.75 11.11 -7.32
CA TYR A 58 -1.86 11.65 -5.96
C TYR A 58 -2.97 12.71 -5.92
N PRO A 59 -4.15 12.43 -5.31
CA PRO A 59 -5.26 13.37 -5.34
C PRO A 59 -4.94 14.68 -4.63
N ASP A 60 -5.14 15.81 -5.33
CA ASP A 60 -5.18 17.13 -4.71
C ASP A 60 -6.50 17.28 -3.92
N LEU A 61 -6.41 17.27 -2.60
CA LEU A 61 -7.58 17.30 -1.73
C LEU A 61 -8.43 18.57 -1.89
N PHE A 62 -7.87 19.67 -2.37
CA PHE A 62 -8.63 20.90 -2.63
C PHE A 62 -9.57 20.76 -3.83
N SER A 63 -9.22 19.94 -4.81
CA SER A 63 -10.01 19.68 -6.01
C SER A 63 -11.02 18.54 -5.85
N VAL A 64 -11.04 17.86 -4.71
CA VAL A 64 -11.94 16.74 -4.42
C VAL A 64 -13.29 17.24 -3.90
N ALA A 65 -14.38 16.73 -4.45
CA ALA A 65 -15.74 16.98 -3.96
C ALA A 65 -16.06 16.05 -2.79
N TYR A 66 -15.79 14.73 -2.94
CA TYR A 66 -15.90 13.74 -1.88
C TYR A 66 -14.99 12.54 -2.18
N THR A 67 -14.68 11.79 -1.12
CA THR A 67 -13.98 10.50 -1.21
C THR A 67 -14.88 9.42 -0.66
N GLN A 68 -14.80 8.24 -1.27
CA GLN A 68 -15.44 7.02 -0.77
C GLN A 68 -14.34 6.01 -0.47
N HIS A 69 -14.43 5.40 0.71
CA HIS A 69 -13.50 4.37 1.14
C HIS A 69 -14.29 3.20 1.73
N SER A 70 -13.82 1.99 1.49
CA SER A 70 -14.34 0.79 2.13
C SER A 70 -13.24 -0.25 2.32
N SER A 71 -13.27 -0.95 3.44
CA SER A 71 -12.37 -2.05 3.79
C SER A 71 -13.05 -3.41 3.85
N GLY A 72 -14.29 -3.52 3.38
CA GLY A 72 -15.08 -4.76 3.32
C GLY A 72 -16.53 -4.51 2.95
N GLN A 73 -17.28 -5.56 2.66
CA GLN A 73 -18.65 -5.46 2.14
C GLN A 73 -18.74 -4.53 0.91
N HIS A 74 -17.82 -4.70 -0.03
CA HIS A 74 -17.71 -3.79 -1.18
C HIS A 74 -18.96 -3.84 -2.07
N PRO A 75 -19.34 -2.71 -2.71
CA PRO A 75 -20.32 -2.69 -3.77
C PRO A 75 -20.01 -3.68 -4.88
N ILE A 76 -21.04 -4.14 -5.61
CA ILE A 76 -20.88 -5.22 -6.60
C ILE A 76 -19.83 -4.94 -7.69
N PRO A 77 -19.58 -3.69 -8.16
CA PRO A 77 -18.54 -3.43 -9.16
C PRO A 77 -17.11 -3.72 -8.72
N TYR A 78 -16.85 -3.87 -7.41
CA TYR A 78 -15.51 -4.07 -6.88
C TYR A 78 -15.29 -5.54 -6.53
N SER A 79 -14.25 -6.16 -7.10
CA SER A 79 -13.98 -7.60 -6.96
C SER A 79 -12.76 -7.93 -6.12
N SER A 80 -11.89 -6.95 -5.80
CA SER A 80 -10.72 -7.14 -4.94
C SER A 80 -11.10 -7.23 -3.46
N PRO A 81 -10.42 -8.06 -2.64
CA PRO A 81 -10.65 -8.15 -1.19
C PRO A 81 -10.05 -6.96 -0.39
N GLY A 82 -9.12 -6.21 -0.98
CA GLY A 82 -8.47 -5.07 -0.37
C GLY A 82 -9.38 -3.86 -0.19
N GLY A 83 -8.87 -2.80 0.41
CA GLY A 83 -9.58 -1.53 0.48
C GLY A 83 -9.75 -0.91 -0.90
N TYR A 84 -10.77 -0.09 -1.09
CA TYR A 84 -10.81 0.82 -2.22
C TYR A 84 -10.94 2.28 -1.77
N PHE A 85 -10.30 3.15 -2.54
CA PHE A 85 -10.37 4.60 -2.39
C PHE A 85 -10.87 5.19 -3.71
N ASP A 86 -12.10 5.69 -3.72
CA ASP A 86 -12.66 6.39 -4.89
C ASP A 86 -12.73 7.87 -4.64
N VAL A 87 -12.13 8.64 -5.52
CA VAL A 87 -12.08 10.10 -5.49
C VAL A 87 -13.00 10.65 -6.56
N THR A 88 -13.96 11.47 -6.15
CA THR A 88 -14.80 12.23 -7.08
C THR A 88 -14.32 13.68 -7.10
N PRO A 89 -13.75 14.16 -8.22
CA PRO A 89 -13.34 15.54 -8.38
C PRO A 89 -14.53 16.51 -8.41
N LYS A 90 -14.29 17.77 -8.04
CA LYS A 90 -15.26 18.85 -8.19
C LYS A 90 -15.66 19.02 -9.65
N GLN A 91 -16.90 19.45 -9.87
CA GLN A 91 -17.48 19.72 -11.18
C GLN A 91 -17.76 21.22 -11.34
N GLY A 92 -18.02 21.63 -12.56
CA GLY A 92 -18.41 22.99 -12.90
C GLY A 92 -19.72 23.41 -12.22
N THR A 93 -19.85 24.69 -11.95
CA THR A 93 -20.98 25.33 -11.23
C THR A 93 -21.79 26.22 -12.15
N PRO A 94 -23.09 26.45 -11.87
CA PRO A 94 -23.93 27.35 -12.65
C PRO A 94 -23.44 28.82 -12.63
N ASP A 95 -22.82 29.23 -11.53
CA ASP A 95 -22.25 30.55 -11.32
C ASP A 95 -20.72 30.45 -11.29
N TYR A 96 -20.03 31.52 -11.66
CA TYR A 96 -18.59 31.61 -11.50
C TYR A 96 -18.22 31.62 -10.02
N ARG A 97 -17.34 30.68 -9.64
CA ARG A 97 -16.79 30.54 -8.30
C ARG A 97 -15.31 30.25 -8.39
N GLY A 98 -14.58 30.74 -7.42
CA GLY A 98 -13.16 30.43 -7.30
C GLY A 98 -12.74 30.26 -5.86
N ALA A 99 -11.57 29.65 -5.68
CA ALA A 99 -10.93 29.59 -4.37
C ALA A 99 -9.41 29.61 -4.54
N LEU A 100 -8.76 30.28 -3.60
CA LEU A 100 -7.31 30.25 -3.40
C LEU A 100 -7.04 29.67 -2.02
N SER A 101 -6.13 28.75 -1.91
CA SER A 101 -5.77 28.14 -0.62
C SER A 101 -4.26 28.03 -0.50
N ALA A 102 -3.75 28.27 0.70
CA ALA A 102 -2.34 28.14 1.02
C ALA A 102 -2.17 27.56 2.44
N PHE A 103 -1.33 26.56 2.58
CA PHE A 103 -0.96 25.98 3.86
C PHE A 103 0.55 25.89 3.94
N PHE A 104 1.13 26.25 5.08
CA PHE A 104 2.56 26.18 5.25
C PHE A 104 2.99 25.85 6.68
N THR A 105 4.11 25.13 6.78
CA THR A 105 4.90 24.89 7.98
C THR A 105 6.33 25.31 7.69
N ALA A 106 6.95 26.02 8.62
CA ALA A 106 8.37 26.36 8.57
C ALA A 106 9.14 25.58 9.65
N LYS A 107 10.46 25.48 9.53
CA LYS A 107 11.34 24.75 10.46
C LYS A 107 11.10 25.13 11.92
N GLY A 108 10.89 26.41 12.22
CA GLY A 108 10.59 26.88 13.59
C GLY A 108 9.21 26.53 14.13
N MET A 109 8.33 25.92 13.30
CA MET A 109 7.00 25.44 13.69
C MET A 109 6.98 23.94 14.01
N THR A 110 8.14 23.27 13.97
CA THR A 110 8.34 21.89 14.36
C THR A 110 9.28 21.83 15.55
N THR A 111 8.94 21.01 16.56
CA THR A 111 9.76 20.85 17.77
C THR A 111 10.67 19.63 17.67
N SER A 112 11.40 19.30 18.73
CA SER A 112 12.02 17.99 18.95
C SER A 112 11.21 17.23 20.00
N ASN A 113 11.16 15.92 19.90
CA ASN A 113 10.61 15.02 20.92
C ASN A 113 11.64 14.01 21.44
N ILE A 114 12.92 14.21 21.10
CA ILE A 114 14.03 13.46 21.69
C ILE A 114 14.13 13.83 23.16
N THR A 115 14.18 12.83 24.02
CA THR A 115 14.30 12.97 25.47
C THR A 115 15.69 12.51 25.95
N PRO A 116 16.16 12.95 27.14
CA PRO A 116 17.43 12.45 27.67
C PRO A 116 17.48 10.93 27.89
N ALA A 117 16.33 10.27 27.99
CA ALA A 117 16.26 8.81 28.05
C ALA A 117 16.59 8.19 26.68
N LEU A 118 15.98 8.69 25.61
CA LEU A 118 16.22 8.24 24.25
C LEU A 118 17.68 8.48 23.81
N GLU A 119 18.26 9.65 24.17
CA GLU A 119 19.68 9.92 23.91
C GLU A 119 20.61 8.89 24.60
N LYS A 120 20.30 8.47 25.82
CA LYS A 120 21.05 7.41 26.53
C LYS A 120 20.91 6.05 25.85
N GLU A 121 19.81 5.81 25.16
CA GLU A 121 19.53 4.61 24.37
C GLU A 121 20.17 4.68 22.97
N GLY A 122 20.84 5.79 22.62
CA GLY A 122 21.51 5.99 21.33
C GLY A 122 20.62 6.54 20.24
N LEU A 123 19.43 7.08 20.57
CA LEU A 123 18.54 7.74 19.61
C LEU A 123 18.63 9.27 19.79
N ASP A 124 19.48 9.92 18.99
CA ASP A 124 19.75 11.35 19.07
C ASP A 124 18.87 12.18 18.14
N GLU A 125 18.26 11.58 17.16
CA GLU A 125 17.48 12.24 16.11
C GLU A 125 16.16 11.51 15.82
N ALA A 126 15.13 12.27 15.41
CA ALA A 126 13.86 11.77 14.92
C ALA A 126 13.54 12.36 13.54
N ASN A 127 12.76 11.63 12.74
CA ASN A 127 12.25 12.14 11.47
C ASN A 127 11.41 13.40 11.70
N ARG A 128 11.78 14.53 11.09
CA ARG A 128 11.18 15.84 11.34
C ARG A 128 10.84 16.58 10.06
N LEU A 129 9.67 17.21 10.03
CA LEU A 129 9.26 18.08 8.94
C LEU A 129 9.95 19.45 9.04
N ASN A 130 10.79 19.79 8.07
CA ASN A 130 11.47 21.09 8.01
C ASN A 130 10.61 22.17 7.35
N SER A 131 9.93 21.83 6.27
CA SER A 131 8.98 22.71 5.61
C SER A 131 7.89 21.95 4.92
N PHE A 132 6.72 22.55 4.87
CA PHE A 132 5.58 22.08 4.11
C PHE A 132 4.89 23.28 3.46
N GLN A 133 4.61 23.17 2.17
CA GLN A 133 3.94 24.20 1.38
C GLN A 133 2.91 23.53 0.49
N ASN A 134 1.65 23.94 0.60
CA ASN A 134 0.59 23.43 -0.24
C ASN A 134 -0.28 24.56 -0.72
N TYR A 135 -0.23 24.85 -2.01
CA TYR A 135 -0.95 25.93 -2.69
C TYR A 135 -1.96 25.36 -3.65
N ASN A 136 -3.13 25.97 -3.72
CA ASN A 136 -4.15 25.61 -4.67
C ASN A 136 -4.86 26.88 -5.18
N ALA A 137 -5.10 26.91 -6.49
CA ALA A 137 -5.96 27.86 -7.15
C ALA A 137 -6.99 27.11 -8.00
N GLN A 138 -8.27 27.43 -7.84
CA GLN A 138 -9.34 26.77 -8.57
C GLN A 138 -10.41 27.77 -9.03
N VAL A 139 -11.00 27.48 -10.18
CA VAL A 139 -12.12 28.24 -10.71
C VAL A 139 -13.12 27.32 -11.40
N SER A 140 -14.38 27.65 -11.31
CA SER A 140 -15.48 26.93 -11.94
C SER A 140 -16.54 27.91 -12.44
N GLY A 141 -17.31 27.50 -13.44
CA GLY A 141 -18.39 28.34 -14.00
C GLY A 141 -19.01 27.77 -15.25
N PRO A 142 -19.98 28.48 -15.83
CA PRO A 142 -20.57 28.10 -17.09
C PRO A 142 -19.71 28.58 -18.28
N ILE A 143 -19.47 27.68 -19.26
CA ILE A 143 -19.01 28.06 -20.62
C ILE A 143 -20.25 28.45 -21.46
N LEU A 144 -21.29 27.59 -21.40
CA LEU A 144 -22.62 27.86 -21.96
C LEU A 144 -23.64 27.72 -20.83
N PRO A 145 -24.31 28.83 -20.43
CA PRO A 145 -25.27 28.81 -19.34
C PRO A 145 -26.32 27.71 -19.50
N GLY A 146 -26.52 26.90 -18.43
CA GLY A 146 -27.45 25.79 -18.41
C GLY A 146 -27.06 24.55 -19.20
N ARG A 147 -25.91 24.56 -19.93
CA ARG A 147 -25.51 23.43 -20.79
C ARG A 147 -24.08 22.92 -20.56
N VAL A 148 -23.10 23.83 -20.50
CA VAL A 148 -21.69 23.43 -20.42
C VAL A 148 -21.04 24.18 -19.28
N PHE A 149 -20.45 23.38 -18.37
CA PHE A 149 -19.80 23.87 -17.16
C PHE A 149 -18.38 23.35 -17.09
N PHE A 150 -17.50 24.14 -16.49
CA PHE A 150 -16.12 23.76 -16.27
C PHE A 150 -15.71 23.90 -14.80
N PHE A 151 -14.77 23.08 -14.39
CA PHE A 151 -13.97 23.24 -13.20
C PHE A 151 -12.50 23.03 -13.58
N THR A 152 -11.62 23.91 -13.13
CA THR A 152 -10.17 23.75 -13.28
C THR A 152 -9.47 24.08 -11.98
N SER A 153 -8.37 23.38 -11.73
CA SER A 153 -7.56 23.54 -10.54
C SER A 153 -6.10 23.37 -10.88
N PHE A 154 -5.26 24.15 -10.20
CA PHE A 154 -3.82 23.98 -10.17
C PHE A 154 -3.38 23.90 -8.73
N SER A 155 -2.48 22.96 -8.39
CA SER A 155 -1.92 22.82 -7.04
C SER A 155 -0.43 22.54 -7.08
N HIS A 156 0.24 22.93 -6.00
CA HIS A 156 1.63 22.63 -5.75
C HIS A 156 1.82 22.24 -4.29
N LEU A 157 2.32 21.04 -4.08
CA LEU A 157 2.78 20.55 -2.79
C LEU A 157 4.31 20.50 -2.83
N GLY A 158 4.98 21.14 -1.87
CA GLY A 158 6.41 21.03 -1.63
C GLY A 158 6.67 20.68 -0.17
N LEU A 159 7.59 19.78 0.08
CA LEU A 159 8.02 19.45 1.43
C LEU A 159 9.53 19.21 1.50
N SER A 160 10.10 19.49 2.67
CA SER A 160 11.47 19.14 3.07
C SER A 160 11.42 18.55 4.47
N ARG A 161 12.13 17.47 4.67
CA ARG A 161 12.19 16.75 5.96
C ARG A 161 13.63 16.39 6.30
N ASP A 162 13.93 16.39 7.59
CA ASP A 162 15.13 15.76 8.13
C ASP A 162 14.78 14.30 8.39
N ILE A 163 15.52 13.40 7.81
CA ILE A 163 15.46 11.96 8.13
C ILE A 163 16.63 11.70 9.09
N ALA A 164 16.32 11.03 10.20
CA ALA A 164 17.34 10.72 11.21
C ALA A 164 18.55 9.99 10.59
N GLU A 165 19.74 10.45 10.91
CA GLU A 165 21.01 9.92 10.40
C GLU A 165 21.14 9.91 8.85
N PHE A 166 20.41 10.77 8.16
CA PHE A 166 20.58 11.05 6.73
C PHE A 166 21.18 12.45 6.57
N ALA A 167 22.26 12.55 5.81
CA ALA A 167 23.11 13.77 5.82
C ALA A 167 22.49 14.99 5.14
N GLU A 168 21.53 14.78 4.25
CA GLU A 168 20.92 15.83 3.41
C GLU A 168 19.45 16.04 3.76
N ASP A 169 18.91 17.23 3.46
CA ASP A 169 17.46 17.45 3.48
C ASP A 169 16.77 16.57 2.41
N ASP A 170 15.85 15.71 2.81
CA ASP A 170 15.02 14.99 1.85
C ASP A 170 13.90 15.91 1.37
N ARG A 171 13.92 16.23 0.08
CA ARG A 171 13.01 17.17 -0.58
C ARG A 171 12.14 16.48 -1.59
N SER A 172 10.88 16.89 -1.67
CA SER A 172 9.96 16.42 -2.69
C SER A 172 8.93 17.45 -3.08
N SER A 173 8.41 17.34 -4.28
CA SER A 173 7.34 18.21 -4.75
C SER A 173 6.38 17.51 -5.70
N ILE A 174 5.11 17.93 -5.65
CA ILE A 174 4.04 17.49 -6.57
C ILE A 174 3.38 18.73 -7.14
N ALA A 175 3.46 18.91 -8.44
CA ALA A 175 2.69 19.92 -9.18
C ALA A 175 1.56 19.22 -9.95
N SER A 176 0.33 19.69 -9.79
CA SER A 176 -0.86 19.07 -10.37
C SER A 176 -1.72 20.06 -11.10
N GLY A 177 -2.25 19.67 -12.26
CA GLY A 177 -3.28 20.37 -13.01
C GLY A 177 -4.50 19.49 -13.24
N LEU A 178 -5.70 20.07 -13.20
CA LEU A 178 -6.96 19.34 -13.38
C LEU A 178 -7.95 20.18 -14.18
N VAL A 179 -8.65 19.53 -15.12
CA VAL A 179 -9.77 20.09 -15.88
C VAL A 179 -10.93 19.10 -15.88
N ASN A 180 -12.13 19.58 -15.58
CA ASN A 180 -13.35 18.78 -15.56
C ASN A 180 -14.46 19.55 -16.28
N LEU A 181 -14.87 19.06 -17.44
CA LEU A 181 -15.94 19.62 -18.25
C LEU A 181 -17.20 18.78 -18.09
N THR A 182 -18.35 19.41 -17.89
CA THR A 182 -19.64 18.74 -17.82
C THR A 182 -20.62 19.36 -18.81
N CYS A 183 -21.09 18.53 -19.76
CA CYS A 183 -22.12 18.92 -20.75
C CYS A 183 -23.45 18.27 -20.34
N LEU A 184 -24.49 19.08 -20.19
CA LEU A 184 -25.83 18.62 -19.83
C LEU A 184 -26.73 18.60 -21.06
N PHE A 185 -27.46 17.48 -21.24
CA PHE A 185 -28.50 17.29 -22.23
C PHE A 185 -29.81 16.92 -21.49
N SER A 186 -30.92 16.88 -22.20
CA SER A 186 -32.23 16.65 -21.60
C SER A 186 -32.35 15.32 -20.82
N ARG A 187 -31.68 14.27 -21.27
CA ARG A 187 -31.71 12.92 -20.67
C ARG A 187 -30.32 12.33 -20.40
N SER A 188 -29.28 13.10 -20.62
CA SER A 188 -27.92 12.61 -20.45
C SER A 188 -26.97 13.72 -20.01
N SER A 189 -25.80 13.33 -19.51
CA SER A 189 -24.67 14.22 -19.28
C SER A 189 -23.39 13.56 -19.76
N LEU A 190 -22.52 14.37 -20.34
CA LEU A 190 -21.18 13.97 -20.74
C LEU A 190 -20.17 14.69 -19.85
N GLN A 191 -19.28 13.96 -19.23
CA GLN A 191 -18.17 14.49 -18.44
C GLN A 191 -16.87 14.15 -19.15
N VAL A 192 -16.00 15.14 -19.34
CA VAL A 192 -14.63 14.98 -19.82
C VAL A 192 -13.70 15.47 -18.73
N PHE A 193 -12.87 14.59 -18.24
CA PHE A 193 -11.96 14.83 -17.13
C PHE A 193 -10.53 14.57 -17.55
N TRP A 194 -9.63 15.49 -17.17
CA TRP A 194 -8.19 15.31 -17.30
C TRP A 194 -7.48 15.80 -16.06
N THR A 195 -6.45 15.08 -15.64
CA THR A 195 -5.48 15.55 -14.65
C THR A 195 -4.08 15.11 -15.04
N GLY A 196 -3.10 15.97 -14.77
CA GLY A 196 -1.69 15.70 -14.98
C GLY A 196 -0.88 16.10 -13.77
N GLN A 197 0.16 15.32 -13.43
CA GLN A 197 1.03 15.57 -12.29
C GLN A 197 2.49 15.34 -12.62
N VAL A 198 3.34 16.18 -12.05
CA VAL A 198 4.80 16.01 -12.02
C VAL A 198 5.20 15.84 -10.56
N VAL A 199 5.82 14.69 -10.23
CA VAL A 199 6.38 14.40 -8.91
C VAL A 199 7.90 14.39 -9.02
N LYS A 200 8.57 15.13 -8.15
CA LYS A 200 10.04 15.17 -8.07
C LYS A 200 10.49 14.76 -6.68
N GLN A 201 11.42 13.84 -6.61
CA GLN A 201 11.99 13.28 -5.39
C GLN A 201 13.52 13.10 -5.59
N PRO A 202 14.32 14.17 -5.38
CA PRO A 202 15.78 14.15 -5.64
C PRO A 202 16.55 13.15 -4.78
N SER A 203 16.00 12.73 -3.63
CA SER A 203 16.59 11.78 -2.70
C SER A 203 15.67 10.59 -2.43
N TYR A 204 15.04 10.06 -3.51
CA TYR A 204 14.13 8.90 -3.35
C TYR A 204 14.87 7.70 -2.74
N GLY A 205 14.30 7.14 -1.67
CA GLY A 205 14.95 6.09 -0.89
C GLY A 205 15.75 6.61 0.32
N ALA A 206 15.69 7.93 0.61
CA ALA A 206 16.27 8.48 1.85
C ALA A 206 15.68 7.78 3.07
N ALA A 207 16.54 7.21 3.90
CA ALA A 207 16.20 6.53 5.14
C ALA A 207 17.38 6.61 6.11
N ARG A 208 17.15 6.21 7.35
CA ARG A 208 18.18 6.19 8.39
C ARG A 208 19.42 5.43 7.94
N LYS A 209 20.60 6.03 8.10
CA LYS A 209 21.91 5.47 7.73
C LYS A 209 22.10 5.19 6.23
N VAL A 210 21.22 5.66 5.37
CA VAL A 210 21.40 5.56 3.91
C VAL A 210 22.24 6.74 3.45
N PRO A 211 23.40 6.55 2.80
CA PRO A 211 24.16 7.66 2.25
C PRO A 211 23.43 8.29 1.05
N PHE A 212 23.56 9.58 0.84
CA PHE A 212 22.90 10.29 -0.26
C PHE A 212 23.20 9.65 -1.63
N SER A 213 24.43 9.19 -1.86
CA SER A 213 24.84 8.51 -3.09
C SER A 213 24.00 7.24 -3.39
N ALA A 214 23.51 6.56 -2.34
CA ALA A 214 22.68 5.36 -2.47
C ALA A 214 21.18 5.67 -2.63
N THR A 215 20.78 6.93 -2.77
CA THR A 215 19.43 7.36 -3.15
C THR A 215 19.32 7.57 -4.66
N LEU A 216 18.12 7.80 -5.17
CA LEU A 216 17.83 8.07 -6.58
C LEU A 216 17.30 9.49 -6.78
N ASP A 217 17.70 10.15 -7.87
CA ASP A 217 16.98 11.31 -8.41
C ASP A 217 15.79 10.82 -9.22
N ARG A 218 14.59 10.96 -8.66
CA ARG A 218 13.36 10.39 -9.22
C ARG A 218 12.40 11.47 -9.71
N LYS A 219 11.92 11.29 -10.95
CA LYS A 219 10.90 12.12 -11.56
C LYS A 219 9.79 11.28 -12.14
N ASN A 220 8.56 11.46 -11.65
CA ASN A 220 7.39 10.77 -12.17
C ASN A 220 6.48 11.76 -12.91
N LEU A 221 5.89 11.29 -13.99
CA LEU A 221 4.88 12.01 -14.76
C LEU A 221 3.62 11.15 -14.83
N PHE A 222 2.52 11.63 -14.27
CA PHE A 222 1.24 10.93 -14.27
C PHE A 222 0.18 11.70 -15.05
N HIS A 223 -0.63 10.97 -15.83
CA HIS A 223 -1.79 11.51 -16.54
C HIS A 223 -2.98 10.58 -16.38
N VAL A 224 -4.15 11.15 -16.13
CA VAL A 224 -5.43 10.45 -16.18
C VAL A 224 -6.36 11.24 -17.08
N PHE A 225 -6.93 10.57 -18.07
CA PHE A 225 -7.94 11.12 -18.97
C PHE A 225 -9.19 10.23 -18.92
N GLN A 226 -10.38 10.83 -18.75
CA GLN A 226 -11.63 10.08 -18.66
C GLN A 226 -12.74 10.77 -19.46
N VAL A 227 -13.58 9.96 -20.11
CA VAL A 227 -14.82 10.39 -20.73
C VAL A 227 -15.94 9.54 -20.14
N ILE A 228 -16.95 10.17 -19.56
CA ILE A 228 -18.05 9.47 -18.87
C ILE A 228 -19.36 10.01 -19.40
N TRP A 229 -20.19 9.11 -19.91
CA TRP A 229 -21.52 9.41 -20.38
C TRP A 229 -22.56 8.76 -19.46
N LYS A 230 -23.39 9.59 -18.83
CA LYS A 230 -24.52 9.17 -17.99
C LYS A 230 -25.80 9.37 -18.76
N LEU A 231 -26.60 8.33 -18.82
CA LEU A 231 -27.85 8.29 -19.60
C LEU A 231 -29.00 7.86 -18.71
N ARG A 232 -30.10 8.61 -18.74
CA ARG A 232 -31.39 8.21 -18.20
C ARG A 232 -32.21 7.62 -19.32
N ILE A 233 -32.21 6.29 -19.45
CA ILE A 233 -32.91 5.57 -20.52
C ILE A 233 -34.43 5.70 -20.31
N ARG A 234 -34.88 5.48 -19.05
CA ARG A 234 -36.25 5.65 -18.56
C ARG A 234 -36.23 6.27 -17.17
N PRO A 235 -37.36 6.71 -16.60
CA PRO A 235 -37.40 7.25 -15.22
C PRO A 235 -36.83 6.33 -14.16
N ASP A 236 -36.92 5.03 -14.39
CA ASP A 236 -36.52 3.94 -13.53
C ASP A 236 -35.24 3.23 -13.99
N HIS A 237 -34.60 3.68 -15.08
CA HIS A 237 -33.43 3.03 -15.66
C HIS A 237 -32.32 4.04 -15.98
N PHE A 238 -31.24 3.94 -15.22
CA PHE A 238 -30.01 4.74 -15.39
C PHE A 238 -28.91 3.83 -15.93
N PHE A 239 -28.09 4.39 -16.81
CA PHE A 239 -26.92 3.74 -17.35
C PHE A 239 -25.75 4.74 -17.46
N GLN A 240 -24.57 4.28 -17.12
CA GLN A 240 -23.33 5.05 -17.28
C GLN A 240 -22.33 4.21 -18.05
N VAL A 241 -21.64 4.81 -19.00
CA VAL A 241 -20.49 4.21 -19.64
C VAL A 241 -19.33 5.21 -19.58
N GLY A 242 -18.13 4.71 -19.30
CA GLY A 242 -16.93 5.55 -19.19
C GLY A 242 -15.70 4.84 -19.75
N ALA A 243 -14.83 5.63 -20.36
CA ALA A 243 -13.49 5.23 -20.79
C ALA A 243 -12.44 6.02 -20.01
N SER A 244 -11.38 5.36 -19.57
CA SER A 244 -10.27 5.94 -18.82
C SER A 244 -8.94 5.49 -19.40
N LEU A 245 -8.01 6.43 -19.53
CA LEU A 245 -6.58 6.18 -19.79
C LEU A 245 -5.80 6.74 -18.61
N SER A 246 -5.10 5.87 -17.89
CA SER A 246 -4.15 6.24 -16.85
C SER A 246 -2.74 5.89 -17.33
N ARG A 247 -1.81 6.83 -17.26
CA ARG A 247 -0.42 6.63 -17.67
C ARG A 247 0.53 7.18 -16.60
N GLY A 248 1.51 6.38 -16.22
CA GLY A 248 2.62 6.75 -15.36
C GLY A 248 3.95 6.52 -16.08
N ASN A 249 4.78 7.55 -16.14
CA ASN A 249 6.17 7.45 -16.54
C ASN A 249 7.02 7.72 -15.31
N ILE A 250 7.76 6.72 -14.88
CA ILE A 250 8.61 6.74 -13.69
C ILE A 250 10.06 6.69 -14.17
N HIS A 251 10.83 7.71 -13.84
CA HIS A 251 12.23 7.79 -14.20
C HIS A 251 13.08 8.00 -12.96
N SER A 252 14.12 7.20 -12.80
CA SER A 252 15.02 7.22 -11.64
C SER A 252 16.46 7.13 -12.14
N ASP A 253 17.28 8.10 -11.78
CA ASP A 253 18.70 8.13 -12.10
C ASP A 253 19.53 7.98 -10.82
N PHE A 254 20.75 7.46 -10.95
CA PHE A 254 21.74 7.52 -9.88
C PHE A 254 22.09 8.97 -9.55
N GLN A 255 22.51 9.21 -8.31
CA GLN A 255 22.96 10.54 -7.91
C GLN A 255 24.17 11.00 -8.73
N ALA A 256 24.15 12.28 -9.13
CA ALA A 256 25.21 12.84 -9.95
C ALA A 256 26.56 12.77 -9.24
N GLY A 257 27.57 12.23 -9.94
CA GLY A 257 28.93 12.09 -9.41
C GLY A 257 29.14 10.86 -8.52
N ALA A 258 28.15 10.04 -8.26
CA ALA A 258 28.32 8.76 -7.59
C ALA A 258 28.85 7.72 -8.58
N THR A 259 30.01 7.12 -8.26
CA THR A 259 30.75 6.21 -9.17
C THR A 259 31.04 4.85 -8.54
N GLU A 260 30.75 4.68 -7.25
CA GLU A 260 30.97 3.41 -6.56
C GLU A 260 29.79 2.49 -6.76
N PRO A 261 30.00 1.21 -7.14
CA PRO A 261 28.91 0.24 -7.27
C PRO A 261 28.07 0.11 -5.98
N HIS A 262 26.85 -0.40 -6.13
CA HIS A 262 26.00 -0.65 -4.98
C HIS A 262 26.62 -1.64 -4.02
N GLY A 263 26.75 -1.24 -2.76
CA GLY A 263 27.11 -2.10 -1.64
C GLY A 263 25.92 -2.27 -0.69
N LEU A 264 25.81 -3.40 -0.02
CA LEU A 264 24.82 -3.65 1.02
C LEU A 264 25.44 -4.46 2.14
N ASP A 265 25.50 -3.91 3.34
CA ASP A 265 25.74 -4.73 4.52
C ASP A 265 24.48 -5.54 4.80
N ILE A 266 24.55 -6.86 4.56
CA ILE A 266 23.39 -7.75 4.66
C ILE A 266 22.89 -7.95 6.09
N PHE A 267 23.72 -7.65 7.08
CA PHE A 267 23.39 -7.70 8.50
C PHE A 267 22.75 -6.39 8.98
N LYS A 268 23.45 -5.28 8.76
CA LYS A 268 23.00 -3.94 9.21
C LYS A 268 21.88 -3.39 8.32
N LYS A 269 21.67 -3.96 7.12
CA LYS A 269 20.78 -3.44 6.06
C LYS A 269 21.11 -2.02 5.65
N ILE A 270 22.39 -1.65 5.72
CA ILE A 270 22.89 -0.33 5.36
C ILE A 270 23.47 -0.40 3.95
N PRO A 271 22.96 0.35 2.98
CA PRO A 271 23.55 0.44 1.64
C PRO A 271 24.78 1.36 1.63
N SER A 272 25.64 1.17 0.64
CA SER A 272 26.76 2.02 0.30
C SER A 272 26.88 2.20 -1.21
N GLY A 273 27.75 3.08 -1.68
CA GLY A 273 27.90 3.36 -3.11
C GLY A 273 26.64 4.01 -3.72
N VAL A 274 26.21 3.56 -4.90
CA VAL A 274 24.99 4.02 -5.56
C VAL A 274 23.75 3.20 -5.12
N ALA A 275 22.55 3.64 -5.51
CA ALA A 275 21.33 2.83 -5.33
C ALA A 275 21.45 1.47 -6.06
N ALA A 276 20.68 0.48 -5.62
CA ALA A 276 20.74 -0.88 -6.19
C ALA A 276 20.44 -0.92 -7.70
N ALA A 277 19.48 -0.13 -8.16
CA ALA A 277 19.17 0.01 -9.57
C ALA A 277 18.63 1.40 -9.89
N ALA A 278 18.88 1.87 -11.08
CA ALA A 278 18.25 3.03 -11.71
C ALA A 278 17.50 2.59 -12.96
N GLY A 279 16.62 3.43 -13.52
CA GLY A 279 15.97 3.07 -14.77
C GLY A 279 14.65 3.78 -15.02
N ARG A 280 13.89 3.25 -15.95
CA ARG A 280 12.64 3.81 -16.41
C ARG A 280 11.54 2.76 -16.39
N SER A 281 10.33 3.16 -16.01
CA SER A 281 9.14 2.30 -16.11
C SER A 281 7.96 3.10 -16.65
N ASP A 282 7.43 2.65 -17.79
CA ASP A 282 6.20 3.17 -18.41
C ASP A 282 5.04 2.25 -18.06
N ARG A 283 4.03 2.77 -17.39
CA ARG A 283 2.87 2.01 -16.89
C ARG A 283 1.59 2.60 -17.46
N THR A 284 0.72 1.77 -18.00
CA THR A 284 -0.52 2.24 -18.63
C THR A 284 -1.68 1.30 -18.31
N ALA A 285 -2.83 1.89 -17.97
CA ALA A 285 -4.10 1.22 -17.83
C ALA A 285 -5.16 1.89 -18.72
N LEU A 286 -5.76 1.09 -19.61
CA LEU A 286 -6.94 1.45 -20.40
C LEU A 286 -8.13 0.75 -19.79
N VAL A 287 -9.17 1.50 -19.44
CA VAL A 287 -10.39 0.97 -18.80
C VAL A 287 -11.59 1.42 -19.61
N LEU A 288 -12.46 0.48 -19.99
CA LEU A 288 -13.81 0.73 -20.49
C LEU A 288 -14.80 0.08 -19.53
N GLN A 289 -15.67 0.87 -18.94
CA GLN A 289 -16.61 0.41 -17.92
C GLN A 289 -18.03 0.88 -18.22
N GLY A 290 -19.01 0.00 -18.00
CA GLY A 290 -20.42 0.33 -18.05
C GLY A 290 -21.18 -0.23 -16.87
N ASN A 291 -22.05 0.58 -16.25
CA ASN A 291 -22.94 0.16 -15.17
C ASN A 291 -24.35 0.71 -15.38
N GLY A 292 -25.31 -0.13 -15.11
CA GLY A 292 -26.73 0.19 -15.17
C GLY A 292 -27.43 -0.12 -13.86
N GLU A 293 -28.48 0.61 -13.61
CA GLU A 293 -29.36 0.45 -12.46
C GLU A 293 -30.81 0.56 -12.90
N VAL A 294 -31.60 -0.45 -12.57
CA VAL A 294 -33.04 -0.53 -12.88
C VAL A 294 -33.81 -0.67 -11.59
N PHE A 295 -34.79 0.19 -11.43
CA PHE A 295 -35.73 0.12 -10.31
C PHE A 295 -37.10 -0.35 -10.82
N SER A 296 -37.72 -1.28 -10.12
CA SER A 296 -39.10 -1.68 -10.34
C SER A 296 -39.93 -1.22 -9.14
N GLY A 297 -40.88 -0.33 -9.37
CA GLY A 297 -41.86 0.12 -8.39
C GLY A 297 -43.28 -0.24 -8.77
N ASP A 298 -44.18 -0.41 -7.81
CA ASP A 298 -45.64 -0.42 -7.85
C ASP A 298 -46.42 -1.64 -8.40
N LEU A 299 -45.82 -2.61 -9.06
CA LEU A 299 -46.57 -3.75 -9.60
C LEU A 299 -46.54 -5.01 -8.72
N SER A 300 -45.75 -5.03 -7.68
CA SER A 300 -45.63 -6.15 -6.75
C SER A 300 -45.49 -5.68 -5.31
N ARG A 301 -45.75 -6.58 -4.38
CA ARG A 301 -45.54 -6.33 -2.93
C ARG A 301 -44.04 -6.11 -2.56
N TYR A 302 -43.12 -6.14 -3.55
CA TYR A 302 -41.67 -6.04 -3.37
C TYR A 302 -41.12 -4.97 -4.28
N HIS A 303 -40.08 -4.26 -3.81
CA HIS A 303 -39.30 -3.35 -4.63
C HIS A 303 -38.04 -4.07 -5.08
N HIS A 304 -37.77 -4.00 -6.37
CA HIS A 304 -36.60 -4.58 -7.02
C HIS A 304 -35.61 -3.50 -7.42
N ARG A 305 -34.33 -3.74 -7.19
CA ARG A 305 -33.25 -2.93 -7.70
C ARG A 305 -32.22 -3.86 -8.31
N LEU A 306 -32.11 -3.84 -9.63
CA LEU A 306 -31.08 -4.56 -10.37
C LEU A 306 -29.93 -3.63 -10.71
N GLU A 307 -28.73 -3.96 -10.21
CA GLU A 307 -27.47 -3.35 -10.60
C GLU A 307 -26.73 -4.32 -11.51
N TYR A 308 -26.20 -3.85 -12.64
CA TYR A 308 -25.48 -4.69 -13.58
C TYR A 308 -24.40 -3.89 -14.30
N GLY A 309 -23.40 -4.57 -14.84
CA GLY A 309 -22.37 -3.88 -15.60
C GLY A 309 -21.20 -4.74 -16.03
N PHE A 310 -20.24 -4.05 -16.61
CA PHE A 310 -18.99 -4.64 -17.06
C PHE A 310 -17.82 -3.70 -16.87
N SER A 311 -16.61 -4.25 -16.78
CA SER A 311 -15.34 -3.52 -16.87
C SER A 311 -14.37 -4.32 -17.75
N LEU A 312 -13.80 -3.65 -18.74
CA LEU A 312 -12.72 -4.17 -19.58
C LEU A 312 -11.48 -3.35 -19.24
N GLN A 313 -10.40 -4.02 -18.92
CA GLN A 313 -9.14 -3.36 -18.61
C GLN A 313 -8.02 -3.98 -19.45
N HIS A 314 -7.23 -3.14 -20.09
CA HIS A 314 -6.00 -3.53 -20.73
C HIS A 314 -4.84 -2.81 -20.04
N LEU A 315 -3.99 -3.59 -19.39
CA LEU A 315 -2.88 -3.15 -18.57
C LEU A 315 -1.56 -3.50 -19.26
N PHE A 316 -0.60 -2.59 -19.23
CA PHE A 316 0.75 -2.89 -19.70
C PHE A 316 1.80 -2.06 -18.98
N CYS A 317 2.96 -2.67 -18.83
CA CYS A 317 4.16 -2.10 -18.28
C CYS A 317 5.34 -2.38 -19.23
N SER A 318 6.26 -1.44 -19.31
CA SER A 318 7.57 -1.63 -19.93
C SER A 318 8.60 -1.01 -18.98
N SER A 319 9.63 -1.77 -18.63
CA SER A 319 10.66 -1.34 -17.71
C SER A 319 12.04 -1.55 -18.29
N GLU A 320 12.94 -0.62 -18.02
CA GLU A 320 14.37 -0.70 -18.27
C GLU A 320 15.09 -0.54 -16.93
N GLU A 321 15.99 -1.46 -16.61
CA GLU A 321 16.79 -1.42 -15.39
C GLU A 321 18.28 -1.33 -15.71
N LYS A 322 19.00 -0.55 -14.89
CA LYS A 322 20.45 -0.34 -14.96
C LYS A 322 21.06 -0.56 -13.59
N ILE A 323 22.11 -1.38 -13.55
CA ILE A 323 22.94 -1.60 -12.36
C ILE A 323 24.34 -1.07 -12.71
N LEU A 324 24.91 -0.25 -11.86
CA LEU A 324 26.24 0.32 -12.09
C LEU A 324 27.29 -0.81 -12.11
N ASP A 325 28.13 -0.82 -13.12
CA ASP A 325 29.17 -1.84 -13.36
C ASP A 325 28.66 -3.29 -13.44
N ASN A 326 27.33 -3.50 -13.47
CA ASN A 326 26.67 -4.80 -13.53
C ASN A 326 26.97 -5.72 -12.35
N TYR A 327 27.25 -5.19 -11.17
CA TYR A 327 27.34 -6.00 -9.97
C TYR A 327 26.95 -5.24 -8.69
N HIS A 328 26.57 -6.01 -7.65
CA HIS A 328 26.41 -5.53 -6.27
C HIS A 328 27.46 -6.19 -5.38
N LEU A 329 27.91 -5.45 -4.37
CA LEU A 329 28.81 -5.89 -3.33
C LEU A 329 28.04 -6.12 -2.04
N HIS A 330 28.11 -7.32 -1.49
CA HIS A 330 27.50 -7.60 -0.20
C HIS A 330 28.58 -7.75 0.86
N PHE A 331 28.33 -7.10 1.98
CA PHE A 331 29.19 -7.10 3.15
C PHE A 331 28.50 -7.81 4.30
N TYR A 332 29.27 -8.37 5.19
CA TYR A 332 28.83 -8.90 6.46
C TYR A 332 29.61 -8.21 7.58
N ASP A 333 28.93 -7.38 8.36
CA ASP A 333 29.55 -6.54 9.39
C ASP A 333 30.82 -5.84 8.85
N GLU A 334 30.64 -5.13 7.73
CA GLU A 334 31.65 -4.39 6.98
C GLU A 334 32.72 -5.25 6.26
N ASN A 335 32.71 -6.57 6.43
CA ASN A 335 33.64 -7.45 5.74
C ASN A 335 33.05 -7.93 4.41
N PRO A 336 33.87 -8.00 3.33
CA PRO A 336 33.48 -8.59 2.06
C PRO A 336 32.90 -10.00 2.22
N ALA A 337 31.75 -10.27 1.62
CA ALA A 337 31.04 -11.53 1.76
C ALA A 337 30.63 -12.14 0.43
N GLU A 338 30.02 -11.35 -0.44
CA GLU A 338 29.44 -11.85 -1.68
C GLU A 338 29.47 -10.77 -2.76
N ILE A 339 29.65 -11.20 -4.00
CA ILE A 339 29.39 -10.39 -5.19
C ILE A 339 28.20 -10.99 -5.95
N VAL A 340 27.26 -10.17 -6.37
CA VAL A 340 26.16 -10.55 -7.26
C VAL A 340 26.37 -9.86 -8.61
N ARG A 341 26.52 -10.64 -9.68
CA ARG A 341 26.70 -10.13 -11.05
C ARG A 341 25.39 -10.13 -11.80
N PHE A 342 25.19 -9.08 -12.57
CA PHE A 342 24.01 -8.86 -13.40
C PHE A 342 24.39 -8.63 -14.86
N ASP A 343 23.38 -8.60 -15.72
CA ASP A 343 23.51 -8.29 -17.14
C ASP A 343 22.50 -7.20 -17.53
N THR A 344 22.90 -5.95 -17.34
CA THR A 344 22.06 -4.76 -17.59
C THR A 344 22.73 -3.79 -18.57
N PRO A 345 22.01 -2.85 -19.23
CA PRO A 345 20.56 -2.61 -19.11
C PRO A 345 19.70 -3.67 -19.79
N LEU A 346 18.56 -3.99 -19.18
CA LEU A 346 17.58 -4.91 -19.72
C LEU A 346 16.22 -4.25 -19.83
N GLU A 347 15.56 -4.47 -20.97
CA GLU A 347 14.18 -4.05 -21.21
C GLU A 347 13.25 -5.25 -21.16
N HIS A 348 12.21 -5.18 -20.37
CA HIS A 348 11.16 -6.18 -20.31
C HIS A 348 9.78 -5.54 -20.32
N GLY A 349 8.74 -6.31 -20.65
CA GLY A 349 7.39 -5.80 -20.71
C GLY A 349 6.36 -6.86 -20.41
N GLU A 350 5.32 -6.47 -19.69
CA GLU A 350 4.22 -7.30 -19.24
C GLU A 350 2.88 -6.67 -19.61
N LYS A 351 1.89 -7.53 -19.92
CA LYS A 351 0.55 -7.12 -20.32
C LYS A 351 -0.50 -7.99 -19.67
N ALA A 352 -1.66 -7.41 -19.37
CA ALA A 352 -2.82 -8.17 -18.96
C ALA A 352 -4.11 -7.59 -19.54
N PHE A 353 -5.08 -8.48 -19.74
CA PHE A 353 -6.45 -8.15 -20.10
C PHE A 353 -7.38 -8.70 -19.02
N HIS A 354 -8.25 -7.84 -18.48
CA HIS A 354 -9.27 -8.20 -17.51
C HIS A 354 -10.64 -7.93 -18.08
N LEU A 355 -11.52 -8.91 -17.96
CA LEU A 355 -12.96 -8.78 -18.19
C LEU A 355 -13.67 -9.06 -16.87
N HIS A 356 -14.45 -8.13 -16.42
CA HIS A 356 -15.29 -8.24 -15.25
C HIS A 356 -16.77 -7.98 -15.65
N LEU A 357 -17.64 -8.94 -15.43
CA LEU A 357 -19.08 -8.82 -15.59
C LEU A 357 -19.73 -8.97 -14.22
N PHE A 358 -20.74 -8.17 -13.92
CA PHE A 358 -21.44 -8.26 -12.63
C PHE A 358 -22.92 -7.98 -12.75
N ALA A 359 -23.69 -8.62 -11.86
CA ALA A 359 -25.09 -8.32 -11.63
C ALA A 359 -25.46 -8.56 -10.17
N GLN A 360 -26.30 -7.70 -9.61
CA GLN A 360 -26.84 -7.83 -8.26
C GLN A 360 -28.31 -7.44 -8.24
N GLU A 361 -29.14 -8.31 -7.74
CA GLU A 361 -30.54 -8.03 -7.45
C GLU A 361 -30.71 -7.75 -5.95
N THR A 362 -31.39 -6.65 -5.62
CA THR A 362 -31.78 -6.30 -4.25
C THR A 362 -33.32 -6.26 -4.15
N LEU A 363 -33.85 -7.19 -3.38
CA LEU A 363 -35.28 -7.27 -3.07
C LEU A 363 -35.54 -6.55 -1.73
N THR A 364 -36.42 -5.58 -1.73
CA THR A 364 -36.87 -4.90 -0.51
C THR A 364 -38.30 -5.30 -0.21
N PHE A 365 -38.53 -5.89 0.96
CA PHE A 365 -39.80 -6.37 1.45
C PHE A 365 -40.64 -5.22 2.10
N PRO A 366 -41.95 -5.38 2.26
CA PRO A 366 -42.80 -4.35 2.84
C PRO A 366 -42.43 -3.90 4.26
N ASN A 367 -41.79 -4.78 5.05
CA ASN A 367 -41.24 -4.46 6.38
C ASN A 367 -39.88 -3.75 6.32
N LEU A 368 -39.41 -3.40 5.10
CA LEU A 368 -38.11 -2.84 4.78
C LEU A 368 -36.90 -3.79 5.06
N ALA A 369 -37.12 -5.05 5.33
CA ALA A 369 -36.04 -6.03 5.19
C ALA A 369 -35.58 -6.06 3.74
N SER A 370 -34.32 -6.28 3.49
CA SER A 370 -33.80 -6.43 2.11
C SER A 370 -32.86 -7.61 1.99
N LEU A 371 -32.93 -8.27 0.83
CA LEU A 371 -32.05 -9.37 0.42
C LEU A 371 -31.34 -8.95 -0.87
N SER A 372 -30.01 -8.94 -0.85
CA SER A 372 -29.19 -8.71 -2.05
C SER A 372 -28.48 -9.99 -2.45
N LEU A 373 -28.59 -10.35 -3.72
CA LEU A 373 -27.91 -11.50 -4.34
C LEU A 373 -27.09 -11.00 -5.52
N GLY A 374 -25.80 -11.23 -5.49
CA GLY A 374 -24.87 -10.73 -6.50
C GLY A 374 -23.91 -11.80 -7.01
N LEU A 375 -23.50 -11.67 -8.26
CA LEU A 375 -22.50 -12.50 -8.90
C LEU A 375 -21.57 -11.65 -9.75
N ASN A 376 -20.26 -11.88 -9.58
CA ASN A 376 -19.23 -11.38 -10.49
C ASN A 376 -18.62 -12.54 -11.25
N ILE A 377 -18.38 -12.33 -12.55
CA ILE A 377 -17.59 -13.21 -13.42
C ILE A 377 -16.33 -12.44 -13.82
N ILE A 378 -15.17 -12.98 -13.47
CA ILE A 378 -13.89 -12.29 -13.63
C ILE A 378 -12.98 -13.18 -14.47
N SER A 379 -12.63 -12.70 -15.67
CA SER A 379 -11.63 -13.34 -16.53
C SER A 379 -10.38 -12.46 -16.59
N THR A 380 -9.22 -13.07 -16.36
CA THR A 380 -7.93 -12.40 -16.42
C THR A 380 -6.98 -13.20 -17.29
N ARG A 381 -6.31 -12.53 -18.20
CA ARG A 381 -5.27 -13.11 -19.03
C ARG A 381 -4.06 -12.19 -19.05
N GLY A 382 -2.93 -12.67 -18.50
CA GLY A 382 -1.67 -11.95 -18.46
C GLY A 382 -0.57 -12.70 -19.20
N TRP A 383 0.37 -11.96 -19.80
CA TRP A 383 1.54 -12.51 -20.48
C TRP A 383 2.70 -11.53 -20.48
N ALA A 384 3.91 -12.06 -20.40
CA ALA A 384 5.15 -11.32 -20.61
C ALA A 384 5.53 -11.30 -22.09
N SER A 385 6.35 -10.33 -22.47
CA SER A 385 6.92 -10.29 -23.83
C SER A 385 7.78 -11.54 -24.07
N SER A 386 7.51 -12.25 -25.15
CA SER A 386 8.38 -13.32 -25.65
C SER A 386 9.47 -12.72 -26.55
N GLY A 387 10.63 -13.33 -26.60
CA GLY A 387 11.72 -12.89 -27.47
C GLY A 387 13.02 -13.60 -27.19
N MET A 388 14.05 -13.28 -28.00
CA MET A 388 15.40 -13.76 -27.75
C MET A 388 15.97 -13.03 -26.51
N SER A 389 16.60 -13.80 -25.63
CA SER A 389 17.39 -13.23 -24.55
C SER A 389 18.49 -12.34 -25.12
N LYS A 390 18.56 -11.08 -24.68
CA LYS A 390 19.62 -10.13 -25.05
C LYS A 390 20.89 -10.30 -24.20
N ARG A 391 20.94 -11.35 -23.37
CA ARG A 391 21.99 -11.55 -22.38
C ARG A 391 23.31 -11.97 -23.05
N ALA A 392 24.37 -11.25 -22.74
CA ALA A 392 25.72 -11.55 -23.20
C ALA A 392 26.53 -12.29 -22.15
N PHE A 393 26.30 -12.00 -20.87
CA PHE A 393 27.13 -12.44 -19.76
C PHE A 393 26.62 -13.73 -19.08
N LEU A 394 25.30 -13.84 -18.89
CA LEU A 394 24.69 -15.01 -18.26
C LEU A 394 24.46 -16.12 -19.29
N GLN A 395 25.52 -16.70 -19.79
CA GLN A 395 25.58 -17.58 -20.97
C GLN A 395 24.84 -18.92 -20.90
N ASP A 396 23.81 -19.04 -20.07
CA ASP A 396 23.11 -20.31 -19.97
C ASP A 396 22.42 -20.72 -21.28
N HIS A 397 22.01 -19.76 -22.14
CA HIS A 397 21.51 -20.01 -23.52
C HIS A 397 21.41 -18.69 -24.30
N PRO A 398 22.50 -18.10 -24.79
CA PRO A 398 22.42 -16.86 -25.57
C PRO A 398 21.66 -17.12 -26.88
N GLY A 399 20.64 -16.32 -27.15
CA GLY A 399 19.86 -16.43 -28.39
C GLY A 399 18.71 -17.43 -28.37
N GLU A 400 18.46 -18.14 -27.27
CA GLU A 400 17.30 -19.02 -27.17
C GLU A 400 16.00 -18.19 -27.08
N GLN A 401 15.04 -18.49 -27.96
CA GLN A 401 13.71 -17.90 -27.89
C GLN A 401 12.91 -18.62 -26.81
N ARG A 402 12.50 -17.89 -25.79
CA ARG A 402 11.64 -18.41 -24.71
C ARG A 402 10.25 -17.78 -24.79
N GLU A 403 9.23 -18.56 -24.50
CA GLU A 403 7.90 -18.02 -24.24
C GLU A 403 7.93 -17.33 -22.86
N GLY A 404 7.49 -16.07 -22.80
CA GLY A 404 7.34 -15.33 -21.54
C GLY A 404 6.26 -15.93 -20.64
N GLY A 405 6.30 -15.58 -19.36
CA GLY A 405 5.31 -16.02 -18.36
C GLY A 405 3.88 -15.74 -18.80
N LYS A 406 2.96 -16.65 -18.47
CA LYS A 406 1.53 -16.58 -18.85
C LYS A 406 0.64 -17.02 -17.71
N ILE A 407 -0.39 -16.21 -17.43
CA ILE A 407 -1.40 -16.51 -16.40
C ILE A 407 -2.78 -16.38 -17.05
N THR A 408 -3.66 -17.36 -16.83
CA THR A 408 -5.06 -17.30 -17.30
C THR A 408 -5.98 -17.78 -16.19
N TRP A 409 -6.92 -16.91 -15.77
CA TRP A 409 -7.88 -17.21 -14.72
C TRP A 409 -9.31 -16.91 -15.17
N LEU A 410 -10.26 -17.76 -14.79
CA LEU A 410 -11.69 -17.52 -14.87
C LEU A 410 -12.33 -17.84 -13.51
N ASN A 411 -12.98 -16.86 -12.88
CA ASN A 411 -13.46 -16.98 -11.53
C ASN A 411 -14.87 -16.43 -11.35
N PHE A 412 -15.60 -17.00 -10.39
CA PHE A 412 -16.95 -16.61 -10.02
C PHE A 412 -16.97 -16.14 -8.57
N SER A 413 -17.45 -14.91 -8.32
CA SER A 413 -17.46 -14.25 -7.01
C SER A 413 -18.90 -14.01 -6.56
N PRO A 414 -19.52 -14.98 -5.85
CA PRO A 414 -20.87 -14.83 -5.32
C PRO A 414 -20.89 -13.90 -4.11
N ARG A 415 -22.01 -13.20 -3.93
CA ARG A 415 -22.28 -12.33 -2.79
C ARG A 415 -23.71 -12.44 -2.34
N VAL A 416 -23.91 -12.40 -1.02
CA VAL A 416 -25.25 -12.33 -0.42
C VAL A 416 -25.19 -11.35 0.75
N ALA A 417 -26.21 -10.50 0.84
CA ALA A 417 -26.39 -9.64 2.00
C ALA A 417 -27.88 -9.58 2.38
N PHE A 418 -28.12 -9.52 3.68
CA PHE A 418 -29.44 -9.41 4.26
C PHE A 418 -29.47 -8.29 5.29
N VAL A 419 -30.46 -7.40 5.22
CA VAL A 419 -30.70 -6.34 6.18
C VAL A 419 -32.08 -6.52 6.78
N LEU A 420 -32.14 -6.59 8.12
CA LEU A 420 -33.37 -6.78 8.88
C LEU A 420 -33.57 -5.62 9.87
N PRO A 421 -34.55 -4.74 9.68
CA PRO A 421 -34.98 -3.80 10.70
C PRO A 421 -35.79 -4.50 11.78
N PHE A 422 -35.43 -4.33 13.07
CA PHE A 422 -36.06 -5.05 14.19
C PHE A 422 -37.19 -4.32 14.88
N THR A 423 -37.25 -3.00 14.78
CA THR A 423 -38.20 -2.20 15.55
C THR A 423 -39.26 -1.58 14.64
N SER A 424 -40.46 -1.37 15.16
CA SER A 424 -41.53 -0.65 14.47
C SER A 424 -41.10 0.77 14.06
N LYS A 425 -40.25 1.40 14.86
CA LYS A 425 -39.62 2.72 14.56
C LYS A 425 -38.38 2.61 13.67
N LYS A 426 -37.96 1.39 13.29
CA LYS A 426 -36.77 1.13 12.44
C LYS A 426 -35.47 1.73 12.96
N THR A 427 -35.35 1.87 14.27
CA THR A 427 -34.19 2.41 14.95
C THR A 427 -33.07 1.40 15.12
N THR A 428 -33.36 0.11 14.94
CA THR A 428 -32.41 -0.98 15.04
C THR A 428 -32.44 -1.81 13.78
N SER A 429 -31.27 -2.12 13.22
CA SER A 429 -31.13 -3.00 12.07
C SER A 429 -29.97 -3.97 12.25
N LEU A 430 -30.17 -5.19 11.80
CA LEU A 430 -29.13 -6.21 11.66
C LEU A 430 -28.77 -6.35 10.20
N ARG A 431 -27.49 -6.33 9.88
CA ARG A 431 -26.95 -6.63 8.55
C ARG A 431 -26.07 -7.86 8.65
N MET A 432 -26.28 -8.80 7.73
CA MET A 432 -25.46 -9.99 7.55
C MET A 432 -24.97 -10.00 6.11
N ALA A 433 -23.72 -10.35 5.87
CA ALA A 433 -23.21 -10.51 4.51
C ALA A 433 -22.15 -11.61 4.44
N ALA A 434 -22.13 -12.26 3.28
CA ALA A 434 -21.08 -13.19 2.87
C ALA A 434 -20.69 -12.90 1.43
N ALA A 435 -19.39 -12.88 1.15
CA ALA A 435 -18.87 -12.57 -0.17
C ALA A 435 -17.54 -13.27 -0.42
N ARG A 436 -17.29 -13.64 -1.68
CA ARG A 436 -15.97 -14.04 -2.16
C ARG A 436 -15.37 -12.93 -2.99
N TYR A 437 -14.08 -12.65 -2.79
CA TYR A 437 -13.30 -11.68 -3.54
C TYR A 437 -12.05 -12.35 -4.09
N TYR A 438 -11.60 -11.93 -5.28
CA TYR A 438 -10.40 -12.46 -5.91
C TYR A 438 -9.32 -11.38 -6.01
N PHE A 439 -8.06 -11.77 -5.78
CA PHE A 439 -6.91 -10.87 -5.90
C PHE A 439 -6.76 -10.35 -7.33
N GLU A 440 -6.37 -9.11 -7.47
CA GLU A 440 -5.93 -8.56 -8.75
C GLU A 440 -4.57 -9.14 -9.14
N LEU A 441 -4.31 -9.29 -10.43
CA LEU A 441 -3.04 -9.76 -10.96
C LEU A 441 -2.08 -8.56 -11.06
N PRO A 442 -1.02 -8.47 -10.24
CA PRO A 442 0.03 -7.50 -10.46
C PRO A 442 0.91 -7.95 -11.63
N LEU A 443 1.23 -7.02 -12.55
CA LEU A 443 1.98 -7.38 -13.75
C LEU A 443 3.37 -7.92 -13.45
N TRP A 444 3.98 -7.55 -12.31
CA TRP A 444 5.30 -8.06 -11.94
C TRP A 444 5.35 -9.58 -11.71
N TYR A 445 4.21 -10.27 -11.46
CA TYR A 445 4.17 -11.74 -11.45
C TYR A 445 4.58 -12.34 -12.80
N LEU A 446 4.32 -11.63 -13.89
CA LEU A 446 4.61 -12.07 -15.25
C LEU A 446 6.09 -11.94 -15.62
N THR A 447 6.90 -11.29 -14.76
CA THR A 447 8.37 -11.27 -14.96
C THR A 447 8.98 -12.64 -14.76
N TYR A 448 8.33 -13.53 -13.98
CA TYR A 448 8.80 -14.88 -13.73
C TYR A 448 8.79 -15.71 -15.02
N GLY A 449 9.97 -16.18 -15.39
CA GLY A 449 10.19 -16.85 -16.69
C GLY A 449 10.29 -15.91 -17.90
N ASN A 450 10.31 -14.59 -17.70
CA ASN A 450 10.61 -13.66 -18.80
C ASN A 450 12.11 -13.71 -19.13
N PRO A 451 12.50 -14.03 -20.38
CA PRO A 451 13.90 -14.13 -20.75
C PRO A 451 14.69 -12.83 -20.65
N ASN A 452 14.01 -11.69 -20.56
CA ASN A 452 14.61 -10.37 -20.41
C ASN A 452 14.44 -9.78 -19.00
N ALA A 453 13.86 -10.53 -18.05
CA ALA A 453 13.77 -10.09 -16.66
C ALA A 453 15.14 -10.07 -15.97
N PRO A 454 15.33 -9.24 -14.94
CA PRO A 454 16.58 -9.19 -14.18
C PRO A 454 16.98 -10.55 -13.61
N ALA A 455 18.27 -10.83 -13.60
CA ALA A 455 18.86 -12.04 -13.01
C ALA A 455 20.24 -11.75 -12.46
N GLY A 456 20.57 -12.37 -11.33
CA GLY A 456 21.87 -12.28 -10.69
C GLY A 456 22.54 -13.65 -10.52
N LEU A 457 23.86 -13.65 -10.57
CA LEU A 457 24.72 -14.78 -10.20
C LEU A 457 25.55 -14.36 -8.99
N ALA A 458 25.35 -15.05 -7.87
CA ALA A 458 26.03 -14.75 -6.62
C ALA A 458 27.24 -15.66 -6.38
N TYR A 459 28.35 -15.04 -6.01
CA TYR A 459 29.62 -15.69 -5.75
C TYR A 459 30.16 -15.25 -4.38
N PRO A 460 30.78 -16.14 -3.59
CA PRO A 460 31.55 -15.71 -2.43
C PRO A 460 32.65 -14.72 -2.85
N TRP A 461 32.78 -13.61 -2.12
CA TRP A 461 33.85 -12.65 -2.35
C TRP A 461 34.97 -12.90 -1.34
N ILE A 462 36.13 -13.33 -1.84
CA ILE A 462 37.35 -13.62 -1.07
C ILE A 462 38.33 -12.49 -1.29
N ASP A 463 38.21 -11.41 -0.51
CA ASP A 463 39.12 -10.28 -0.54
C ASP A 463 40.50 -10.70 -0.05
N ARG A 464 41.43 -10.94 -0.98
CA ARG A 464 42.76 -11.49 -0.69
C ARG A 464 43.77 -10.41 -0.30
N ASN A 465 43.60 -9.22 -0.80
CA ASN A 465 44.50 -8.11 -0.56
C ASN A 465 44.02 -7.15 0.53
N HIS A 466 42.81 -7.39 1.07
CA HIS A 466 42.17 -6.60 2.14
C HIS A 466 41.97 -5.11 1.78
N ASP A 467 41.69 -4.81 0.49
CA ASP A 467 41.42 -3.45 0.03
C ASP A 467 39.94 -3.11 -0.05
N HIS A 468 39.06 -4.08 0.21
CA HIS A 468 37.60 -3.95 0.15
C HIS A 468 37.09 -3.52 -1.24
N LYS A 469 37.88 -3.77 -2.28
CA LYS A 469 37.54 -3.55 -3.70
C LYS A 469 37.56 -4.86 -4.43
N PHE A 470 36.48 -5.16 -5.12
CA PHE A 470 36.37 -6.41 -5.84
C PHE A 470 37.33 -6.49 -7.04
N GLN A 471 38.04 -7.58 -7.14
CA GLN A 471 38.79 -8.01 -8.32
C GLN A 471 38.29 -9.36 -8.83
N GLU A 472 38.39 -9.61 -10.16
CA GLU A 472 37.83 -10.80 -10.80
C GLU A 472 38.36 -12.14 -10.22
N GLU A 473 39.61 -12.19 -9.79
CA GLU A 473 40.25 -13.35 -9.16
C GLU A 473 39.79 -13.63 -7.73
N GLU A 474 39.00 -12.72 -7.15
CA GLU A 474 38.44 -12.84 -5.80
C GLU A 474 37.03 -13.48 -5.78
N ALA A 475 36.43 -13.67 -6.95
CA ALA A 475 35.19 -14.40 -7.05
C ALA A 475 35.43 -15.89 -6.79
N GLY A 476 34.71 -16.47 -5.85
CA GLY A 476 34.66 -17.89 -5.58
C GLY A 476 33.85 -18.68 -6.64
N ALA A 477 33.45 -19.90 -6.31
CA ALA A 477 32.56 -20.67 -7.16
C ALA A 477 31.11 -20.16 -7.03
N LEU A 478 30.32 -20.24 -8.12
CA LEU A 478 28.88 -19.89 -8.08
C LEU A 478 28.19 -20.65 -6.96
N TRP A 479 27.50 -19.94 -6.08
CA TRP A 479 26.76 -20.57 -5.00
C TRP A 479 25.25 -20.32 -5.02
N ARG A 480 24.75 -19.28 -5.73
CA ARG A 480 23.32 -18.98 -5.80
C ARG A 480 22.98 -18.29 -7.12
N ARG A 481 21.82 -18.61 -7.67
CA ARG A 481 21.17 -17.87 -8.75
C ARG A 481 19.98 -17.12 -8.19
N GLU A 482 19.71 -15.92 -8.67
CA GLU A 482 18.61 -15.10 -8.21
C GLU A 482 17.92 -14.36 -9.35
N GLY A 483 16.70 -13.87 -9.04
CA GLY A 483 15.90 -13.10 -9.96
C GLY A 483 14.93 -13.92 -10.83
N PRO A 484 13.91 -13.24 -11.37
CA PRO A 484 12.78 -13.89 -12.05
C PRO A 484 13.16 -14.59 -13.38
N TYR A 485 14.35 -14.35 -13.94
CA TYR A 485 14.85 -15.10 -15.10
C TYR A 485 15.00 -16.60 -14.80
N TYR A 486 15.50 -16.94 -13.61
CA TYR A 486 15.67 -18.33 -13.18
C TYR A 486 14.37 -18.91 -12.62
N ALA A 487 13.26 -18.61 -13.27
CA ALA A 487 11.95 -19.03 -12.80
C ALA A 487 11.02 -19.41 -13.95
N GLN A 488 9.91 -20.03 -13.61
CA GLN A 488 8.76 -20.23 -14.48
C GLN A 488 7.46 -20.09 -13.70
N ILE A 489 6.38 -19.83 -14.40
CA ILE A 489 5.03 -19.79 -13.83
C ILE A 489 4.38 -21.15 -13.96
N ASP A 490 3.82 -21.67 -12.87
CA ASP A 490 3.05 -22.90 -12.85
C ASP A 490 1.82 -22.77 -13.79
N PRO A 491 1.68 -23.64 -14.80
CA PRO A 491 0.52 -23.63 -15.69
C PRO A 491 -0.83 -23.79 -14.95
N GLU A 492 -0.82 -24.42 -13.77
CA GLU A 492 -1.99 -24.66 -12.91
C GLU A 492 -2.16 -23.60 -11.80
N LEU A 493 -1.41 -22.49 -11.87
CA LEU A 493 -1.45 -21.43 -10.88
C LEU A 493 -2.88 -20.94 -10.66
N LYS A 494 -3.39 -21.11 -9.43
CA LYS A 494 -4.73 -20.70 -9.03
C LYS A 494 -4.73 -19.25 -8.54
N ARG A 495 -5.81 -18.54 -8.84
CA ARG A 495 -6.00 -17.18 -8.35
C ARG A 495 -6.25 -17.15 -6.85
N PRO A 496 -5.54 -16.33 -6.07
CA PRO A 496 -5.85 -16.11 -4.66
C PRO A 496 -7.25 -15.52 -4.48
N TYR A 497 -7.92 -15.89 -3.37
CA TYR A 497 -9.24 -15.36 -3.03
C TYR A 497 -9.42 -15.23 -1.51
N THR A 498 -10.32 -14.34 -1.13
CA THR A 498 -10.75 -14.15 0.27
C THR A 498 -12.25 -14.37 0.37
N ASP A 499 -12.67 -15.27 1.27
CA ASP A 499 -14.04 -15.39 1.73
C ASP A 499 -14.24 -14.48 2.94
N GLU A 500 -15.23 -13.60 2.87
CA GLU A 500 -15.60 -12.67 3.94
C GLU A 500 -16.98 -12.94 4.47
N TYR A 501 -17.12 -12.97 5.79
CA TYR A 501 -18.37 -13.03 6.52
C TYR A 501 -18.46 -11.86 7.49
N SER A 502 -19.61 -11.23 7.57
CA SER A 502 -19.83 -10.08 8.44
C SER A 502 -21.21 -10.04 9.04
N LEU A 503 -21.27 -9.51 10.26
CA LEU A 503 -22.50 -9.29 11.02
C LEU A 503 -22.40 -7.89 11.65
N ALA A 504 -23.38 -7.02 11.40
CA ALA A 504 -23.40 -5.68 11.96
C ALA A 504 -24.77 -5.33 12.56
N LEU A 505 -24.76 -4.85 13.79
CA LEU A 505 -25.91 -4.29 14.48
C LEU A 505 -25.77 -2.77 14.51
N THR A 506 -26.74 -2.07 13.94
CA THR A 506 -26.83 -0.61 14.04
C THR A 506 -28.04 -0.22 14.87
N HIS A 507 -27.88 0.67 15.84
CA HIS A 507 -28.96 1.22 16.65
C HIS A 507 -28.91 2.75 16.70
N VAL A 508 -30.04 3.37 16.47
CA VAL A 508 -30.22 4.82 16.64
C VAL A 508 -30.93 5.06 17.97
N PHE A 509 -30.18 5.52 18.95
CA PHE A 509 -30.72 5.97 20.25
C PHE A 509 -31.47 7.30 20.08
N ALA A 510 -31.84 7.97 21.18
CA ALA A 510 -32.46 9.29 21.11
C ALA A 510 -31.71 10.22 20.15
N LYS A 511 -32.41 11.17 19.57
CA LYS A 511 -31.99 12.18 18.56
C LYS A 511 -30.49 12.19 18.20
N ASN A 512 -30.16 11.65 17.02
CA ASN A 512 -28.84 11.77 16.37
C ASN A 512 -27.65 11.10 17.10
N LEU A 513 -27.90 10.05 17.89
CA LEU A 513 -26.87 9.18 18.45
C LEU A 513 -26.94 7.81 17.77
N TYR A 514 -25.88 7.45 17.03
CA TYR A 514 -25.77 6.22 16.24
C TYR A 514 -24.72 5.31 16.87
N LEU A 515 -25.10 4.06 17.11
CA LEU A 515 -24.17 3.00 17.52
C LEU A 515 -24.14 1.95 16.42
N THR A 516 -22.94 1.51 16.03
CA THR A 516 -22.73 0.36 15.18
C THR A 516 -21.73 -0.59 15.85
N LEU A 517 -22.12 -1.85 15.98
CA LEU A 517 -21.25 -2.95 16.38
C LEU A 517 -21.18 -3.93 15.23
N ALA A 518 -19.98 -4.24 14.74
CA ALA A 518 -19.78 -5.14 13.61
C ALA A 518 -18.71 -6.18 13.91
N GLY A 519 -18.96 -7.43 13.50
CA GLY A 519 -18.00 -8.51 13.52
C GLY A 519 -17.66 -8.95 12.11
N PHE A 520 -16.39 -9.30 11.88
CA PHE A 520 -15.87 -9.76 10.60
C PHE A 520 -15.03 -11.01 10.79
N TYR A 521 -15.17 -11.94 9.85
CA TYR A 521 -14.28 -13.07 9.67
C TYR A 521 -13.86 -13.16 8.21
N ARG A 522 -12.57 -13.36 7.95
CA ARG A 522 -12.01 -13.56 6.62
C ARG A 522 -11.08 -14.75 6.59
N GLU A 523 -11.06 -15.41 5.47
CA GLU A 523 -10.11 -16.47 5.17
C GLU A 523 -9.58 -16.31 3.74
N THR A 524 -8.26 -16.14 3.61
CA THR A 524 -7.59 -16.01 2.31
C THR A 524 -6.89 -17.32 1.97
N ARG A 525 -7.06 -17.78 0.74
CA ARG A 525 -6.52 -19.04 0.22
C ARG A 525 -5.87 -18.88 -1.14
N ASN A 526 -5.11 -19.91 -1.56
CA ASN A 526 -4.37 -19.96 -2.82
C ASN A 526 -3.36 -18.83 -2.97
N LEU A 527 -2.76 -18.38 -1.87
CA LEU A 527 -1.70 -17.37 -1.93
C LEU A 527 -0.55 -17.85 -2.80
N VAL A 528 0.01 -16.93 -3.58
CA VAL A 528 1.08 -17.22 -4.54
C VAL A 528 2.43 -17.05 -3.86
N GLU A 529 3.37 -17.95 -4.15
CA GLU A 529 4.76 -17.91 -3.70
C GLU A 529 5.69 -18.51 -4.74
N THR A 530 6.98 -18.32 -4.52
CA THR A 530 8.02 -19.08 -5.19
C THR A 530 8.36 -20.34 -4.41
N LEU A 531 8.68 -21.41 -5.15
CA LEU A 531 9.23 -22.65 -4.66
C LEU A 531 10.52 -22.95 -5.40
N ASN A 532 11.64 -23.08 -4.70
CA ASN A 532 12.91 -23.43 -5.32
C ASN A 532 12.93 -24.91 -5.71
N VAL A 533 12.56 -25.20 -6.94
CA VAL A 533 12.53 -26.60 -7.46
C VAL A 533 13.91 -27.08 -7.88
N GLY A 534 14.85 -26.17 -8.15
CA GLY A 534 16.26 -26.50 -8.43
C GLY A 534 17.01 -26.96 -7.18
N VAL A 535 16.61 -26.44 -6.00
CA VAL A 535 17.18 -26.83 -4.69
C VAL A 535 16.05 -27.17 -3.73
N PRO A 536 15.46 -28.38 -3.85
CA PRO A 536 14.35 -28.78 -3.01
C PRO A 536 14.78 -28.94 -1.53
N PHE A 537 13.85 -28.95 -0.58
CA PHE A 537 14.15 -29.07 0.86
C PHE A 537 14.96 -30.33 1.21
N SER A 538 14.85 -31.39 0.42
CA SER A 538 15.69 -32.61 0.55
C SER A 538 17.18 -32.38 0.22
N ALA A 539 17.51 -31.26 -0.43
CA ALA A 539 18.89 -30.84 -0.69
C ALA A 539 19.58 -30.20 0.53
N TYR A 540 18.92 -30.14 1.67
CA TYR A 540 19.47 -29.57 2.89
C TYR A 540 19.70 -30.65 3.94
N ASN A 541 20.83 -30.56 4.64
CA ASN A 541 21.14 -31.34 5.82
C ASN A 541 20.75 -30.53 7.08
N PRO A 542 20.24 -31.17 8.12
CA PRO A 542 19.98 -30.48 9.38
C PRO A 542 21.30 -30.05 10.06
N ALA A 543 21.34 -28.85 10.57
CA ALA A 543 22.39 -28.32 11.42
C ALA A 543 21.74 -27.67 12.66
N GLU A 544 22.37 -27.80 13.81
CA GLU A 544 21.90 -27.17 15.02
C GLU A 544 22.60 -25.84 15.26
N ILE A 545 21.84 -24.82 15.64
CA ILE A 545 22.34 -23.56 16.13
C ILE A 545 21.85 -23.32 17.55
N TYR A 546 22.67 -22.64 18.33
CA TYR A 546 22.33 -22.22 19.68
C TYR A 546 21.88 -20.75 19.69
N ASP A 547 20.73 -20.50 20.30
CA ASP A 547 20.18 -19.18 20.53
C ASP A 547 20.20 -18.90 22.04
N PRO A 548 20.96 -17.91 22.53
CA PRO A 548 21.07 -17.57 23.96
C PRO A 548 19.84 -16.82 24.51
N GLY A 549 18.71 -16.86 23.79
CA GLY A 549 17.47 -16.25 24.26
C GLY A 549 17.40 -14.74 24.08
N ASP A 550 16.40 -14.13 24.71
CA ASP A 550 16.09 -12.71 24.58
C ASP A 550 17.05 -11.83 25.38
N ASP A 551 17.62 -12.36 26.47
CA ASP A 551 18.58 -11.63 27.33
C ASP A 551 20.04 -11.84 26.95
N TYR A 552 20.32 -12.67 25.94
CA TYR A 552 21.65 -13.01 25.45
C TYR A 552 22.57 -13.60 26.53
N ILE A 553 22.02 -14.22 27.58
CA ILE A 553 22.77 -14.86 28.70
C ILE A 553 22.70 -16.36 28.56
N PRO A 554 23.79 -17.06 28.17
CA PRO A 554 23.80 -18.50 28.00
C PRO A 554 23.49 -19.26 29.29
N GLY A 555 22.76 -20.39 29.18
CA GLY A 555 22.55 -21.34 30.27
C GLY A 555 21.28 -21.08 31.09
N ASN A 556 20.33 -20.34 30.61
CA ASN A 556 19.10 -20.05 31.29
C ASN A 556 17.84 -20.65 30.60
N ARG A 557 16.62 -20.18 30.94
CA ARG A 557 15.36 -20.83 30.53
C ARG A 557 14.89 -20.42 29.12
N ASP A 558 15.36 -19.31 28.57
CA ASP A 558 14.97 -18.80 27.27
C ASP A 558 15.93 -19.22 26.16
N ASP A 559 16.99 -19.96 26.50
CA ASP A 559 17.88 -20.61 25.54
C ASP A 559 17.15 -21.60 24.66
N LEU A 560 17.45 -21.57 23.36
CA LEU A 560 16.88 -22.49 22.39
C LEU A 560 17.97 -23.15 21.53
N TYR A 561 17.76 -24.41 21.20
CA TYR A 561 18.47 -25.08 20.12
C TYR A 561 17.54 -25.16 18.91
N LEU A 562 17.95 -24.57 17.80
CA LEU A 562 17.15 -24.51 16.59
C LEU A 562 17.80 -25.35 15.51
N THR A 563 16.99 -26.13 14.80
CA THR A 563 17.45 -26.89 13.63
C THR A 563 17.29 -26.04 12.39
N VAL A 564 18.37 -25.82 11.67
CA VAL A 564 18.42 -25.09 10.39
C VAL A 564 18.87 -26.02 9.25
N GLY A 565 18.49 -25.68 8.04
CA GLY A 565 18.92 -26.36 6.83
C GLY A 565 20.27 -25.84 6.36
N ASN A 566 21.27 -26.70 6.22
CA ASN A 566 22.54 -26.42 5.58
C ASN A 566 22.54 -27.08 4.18
N GLN A 567 22.58 -26.28 3.13
CA GLN A 567 22.49 -26.75 1.75
C GLN A 567 23.67 -27.67 1.40
N LYS A 568 23.40 -28.77 0.72
CA LYS A 568 24.45 -29.65 0.21
C LYS A 568 25.28 -28.93 -0.84
N ARG A 569 26.59 -29.03 -0.75
CA ARG A 569 27.53 -28.30 -1.63
C ARG A 569 27.32 -28.59 -3.11
N GLU A 570 26.95 -29.83 -3.47
CA GLU A 570 26.67 -30.25 -4.83
C GLU A 570 25.43 -29.59 -5.48
N THR A 571 24.58 -28.92 -4.66
CA THR A 571 23.38 -28.23 -5.14
C THR A 571 23.51 -26.71 -5.17
N LEU A 572 24.67 -26.17 -4.78
CA LEU A 572 24.94 -24.74 -4.86
C LEU A 572 24.87 -24.26 -6.33
N GLY A 573 24.24 -23.10 -6.53
CA GLY A 573 24.05 -22.50 -7.85
C GLY A 573 23.08 -23.22 -8.78
N GLN A 574 22.27 -24.16 -8.26
CA GLN A 574 21.24 -24.87 -9.04
C GLN A 574 19.84 -24.28 -8.86
N ASP A 575 19.74 -23.08 -8.27
CA ASP A 575 18.44 -22.45 -7.99
C ASP A 575 17.63 -22.28 -9.27
N PHE A 576 16.37 -22.71 -9.20
CA PHE A 576 15.35 -22.50 -10.21
C PHE A 576 13.98 -22.46 -9.53
N PHE A 577 13.21 -21.42 -9.78
CA PHE A 577 12.01 -21.13 -9.02
C PHE A 577 10.74 -21.43 -9.82
N LEU A 578 9.74 -21.96 -9.15
CA LEU A 578 8.39 -22.12 -9.67
C LEU A 578 7.45 -21.18 -8.96
N LEU A 579 6.85 -20.24 -9.70
CA LEU A 579 5.77 -19.40 -9.18
C LEU A 579 4.49 -20.22 -9.11
N THR A 580 4.02 -20.58 -7.93
CA THR A 580 2.92 -21.52 -7.71
C THR A 580 2.09 -21.19 -6.47
N ASN A 581 1.08 -21.97 -6.17
CA ASN A 581 0.36 -21.95 -4.90
C ASN A 581 0.90 -23.13 -4.05
N PRO A 582 1.76 -22.91 -3.06
CA PRO A 582 2.21 -23.98 -2.18
C PRO A 582 1.02 -24.62 -1.46
N GLU A 583 1.16 -25.86 -1.01
CA GLU A 583 0.05 -26.68 -0.47
C GLU A 583 -0.87 -25.89 0.46
N SER A 584 -2.15 -25.85 0.09
CA SER A 584 -3.18 -24.98 0.68
C SER A 584 -3.45 -25.23 2.16
N ALA A 585 -3.08 -26.39 2.69
CA ALA A 585 -3.30 -26.74 4.09
C ALA A 585 -2.40 -25.94 5.05
N THR A 586 -1.24 -25.49 4.59
CA THR A 586 -0.25 -24.77 5.42
C THR A 586 -0.36 -23.27 5.27
N ARG A 587 -0.89 -22.78 4.12
CA ARG A 587 -0.90 -21.36 3.77
C ARG A 587 -2.30 -20.76 3.70
N ILE A 588 -2.95 -20.69 4.85
CA ILE A 588 -4.22 -20.00 5.03
C ILE A 588 -3.99 -18.77 5.91
N SER A 589 -4.33 -17.62 5.38
CA SER A 589 -4.42 -16.39 6.16
C SER A 589 -5.82 -16.24 6.73
N ARG A 590 -5.92 -15.87 8.00
CA ARG A 590 -7.18 -15.71 8.74
C ARG A 590 -7.24 -14.38 9.45
N TYR A 591 -8.41 -13.80 9.41
CA TYR A 591 -8.74 -12.59 10.16
C TYR A 591 -10.04 -12.75 10.92
N ARG A 592 -10.06 -12.22 12.14
CA ARG A 592 -11.27 -11.98 12.92
C ARG A 592 -11.20 -10.62 13.61
N GLY A 593 -12.30 -9.91 13.64
CA GLY A 593 -12.31 -8.57 14.22
C GLY A 593 -13.70 -8.11 14.65
N LEU A 594 -13.70 -7.21 15.61
CA LEU A 594 -14.87 -6.50 16.09
C LEU A 594 -14.64 -5.00 15.94
N ASP A 595 -15.64 -4.30 15.39
CA ASP A 595 -15.63 -2.84 15.21
C ASP A 595 -16.77 -2.24 16.03
N LEU A 596 -16.46 -1.22 16.82
CA LEU A 596 -17.43 -0.40 17.53
C LEU A 596 -17.36 1.03 16.99
N THR A 597 -18.49 1.61 16.60
CA THR A 597 -18.58 3.02 16.18
C THR A 597 -19.74 3.70 16.88
N LEU A 598 -19.46 4.84 17.50
CA LEU A 598 -20.44 5.69 18.15
C LEU A 598 -20.33 7.10 17.54
N ILE A 599 -21.43 7.62 16.99
CA ILE A 599 -21.50 8.96 16.39
C ILE A 599 -22.63 9.74 17.03
N LYS A 600 -22.32 10.93 17.55
CA LYS A 600 -23.29 11.90 18.03
C LYS A 600 -23.21 13.16 17.18
N LYS A 601 -24.32 13.48 16.50
CA LYS A 601 -24.48 14.74 15.78
C LYS A 601 -25.24 15.72 16.64
N PHE A 602 -24.64 16.87 16.95
CA PHE A 602 -25.28 17.97 17.71
C PHE A 602 -25.90 18.98 16.75
N SER A 603 -25.23 19.27 15.63
CA SER A 603 -25.69 20.10 14.53
C SER A 603 -25.16 19.57 13.21
N GLN A 604 -25.31 20.29 12.10
CA GLN A 604 -24.72 19.94 10.81
C GLN A 604 -23.18 20.01 10.84
N THR A 605 -22.63 20.82 11.72
CA THR A 605 -21.19 21.12 11.82
C THR A 605 -20.55 20.65 13.11
N SER A 606 -21.37 20.36 14.15
CA SER A 606 -20.87 19.86 15.43
C SER A 606 -21.15 18.37 15.59
N VAL A 607 -20.08 17.59 15.69
CA VAL A 607 -20.10 16.13 15.76
C VAL A 607 -19.08 15.63 16.77
N LEU A 608 -19.42 14.57 17.47
CA LEU A 608 -18.51 13.73 18.25
C LEU A 608 -18.59 12.32 17.72
N PHE A 609 -17.45 11.69 17.48
CA PHE A 609 -17.40 10.27 17.15
C PHE A 609 -16.32 9.55 17.96
N PHE A 610 -16.64 8.33 18.31
CA PHE A 610 -15.69 7.37 18.87
C PHE A 610 -15.76 6.09 18.06
N SER A 611 -14.59 5.51 17.76
CA SER A 611 -14.52 4.22 17.11
C SER A 611 -13.37 3.42 17.67
N ALA A 612 -13.58 2.13 17.82
CA ALA A 612 -12.57 1.20 18.29
C ALA A 612 -12.66 -0.12 17.51
N THR A 613 -11.52 -0.77 17.31
CA THR A 613 -11.44 -2.11 16.73
C THR A 613 -10.63 -3.03 17.63
N ALA A 614 -11.02 -4.31 17.67
CA ALA A 614 -10.22 -5.38 18.25
C ALA A 614 -10.01 -6.45 17.17
N THR A 615 -8.77 -6.76 16.81
CA THR A 615 -8.46 -7.54 15.61
C THR A 615 -7.40 -8.60 15.82
N GLU A 616 -7.46 -9.63 15.00
CA GLU A 616 -6.46 -10.65 14.88
C GLU A 616 -6.29 -11.07 13.42
N ALA A 617 -5.10 -10.82 12.84
CA ALA A 617 -4.70 -11.28 11.52
C ALA A 617 -3.49 -12.21 11.63
N ILE A 618 -3.64 -13.46 11.19
CA ILE A 618 -2.61 -14.50 11.25
C ILE A 618 -2.38 -15.06 9.85
N GLY A 619 -1.12 -15.14 9.44
CA GLY A 619 -0.70 -15.73 8.17
C GLY A 619 0.66 -16.42 8.28
N MET A 620 1.18 -16.82 7.12
CA MET A 620 2.56 -17.31 6.97
C MET A 620 3.29 -16.39 6.00
N THR A 621 4.42 -15.86 6.43
CA THR A 621 5.18 -14.88 5.67
C THR A 621 6.68 -15.15 5.76
N SER A 622 7.46 -14.58 4.86
CA SER A 622 8.92 -14.67 4.86
C SER A 622 9.52 -14.14 6.18
N PRO A 623 10.73 -14.55 6.57
CA PRO A 623 11.41 -13.96 7.71
C PRO A 623 11.64 -12.46 7.48
N GLY A 624 11.52 -11.68 8.57
CA GLY A 624 11.65 -10.23 8.55
C GLY A 624 10.41 -9.53 9.10
N ASN A 625 10.51 -8.21 9.34
CA ASN A 625 9.48 -7.44 10.02
C ASN A 625 8.98 -6.23 9.22
N THR A 626 9.44 -6.05 7.99
CA THR A 626 8.95 -4.98 7.08
C THR A 626 7.62 -5.35 6.43
N GLU A 627 6.95 -4.39 5.82
CA GLU A 627 5.72 -4.61 5.04
C GLU A 627 5.93 -5.42 3.76
N TRP A 628 7.16 -5.55 3.29
CA TRP A 628 7.53 -6.40 2.16
C TRP A 628 7.79 -7.85 2.57
N GLU A 629 8.27 -8.07 3.78
CA GLU A 629 8.61 -9.39 4.31
C GLU A 629 7.44 -10.02 5.07
N ASN A 630 6.66 -9.21 5.81
CA ASN A 630 5.57 -9.67 6.66
C ASN A 630 4.19 -9.28 6.11
N ASP A 631 3.96 -9.56 4.83
CA ASP A 631 2.66 -9.47 4.18
C ASP A 631 2.45 -10.75 3.35
N ASP A 632 1.34 -11.43 3.55
CA ASP A 632 1.06 -12.74 2.94
C ASP A 632 0.64 -12.68 1.47
N GLY A 633 0.42 -11.49 0.92
CA GLY A 633 0.14 -11.26 -0.50
C GLY A 633 1.35 -10.74 -1.28
N VAL A 634 2.47 -10.49 -0.59
CA VAL A 634 3.76 -10.20 -1.19
C VAL A 634 4.51 -11.50 -1.30
N MET A 635 4.91 -11.88 -2.52
CA MET A 635 5.76 -13.07 -2.72
C MET A 635 7.11 -12.84 -2.06
N GLY A 636 7.56 -13.82 -1.30
CA GLY A 636 8.84 -13.79 -0.62
C GLY A 636 9.62 -15.08 -0.83
N ALA A 637 10.58 -15.34 0.04
CA ALA A 637 11.45 -16.51 0.00
C ALA A 637 10.94 -17.67 0.89
N LEU A 638 9.64 -17.68 1.27
CA LEU A 638 9.11 -18.58 2.29
C LEU A 638 9.34 -20.08 1.98
N TYR A 639 9.30 -20.46 0.70
CA TYR A 639 9.50 -21.83 0.26
C TYR A 639 10.76 -22.01 -0.61
N ASP A 640 11.57 -20.98 -0.73
CA ASP A 640 12.83 -21.05 -1.48
C ASP A 640 13.94 -21.72 -0.66
N ASN A 641 13.83 -21.65 0.68
CA ASN A 641 14.80 -22.18 1.61
C ASN A 641 14.04 -22.68 2.88
N PRO A 642 14.32 -23.89 3.42
CA PRO A 642 13.65 -24.41 4.60
C PRO A 642 13.82 -23.50 5.84
N ASN A 643 14.89 -22.73 5.93
CA ASN A 643 15.15 -21.80 7.01
C ASN A 643 14.13 -20.65 7.06
N ALA A 644 13.59 -20.24 5.91
CA ALA A 644 12.56 -19.21 5.84
C ALA A 644 11.23 -19.65 6.49
N ALA A 645 10.97 -20.94 6.58
CA ALA A 645 9.75 -21.48 7.19
C ALA A 645 9.81 -21.55 8.75
N ILE A 646 10.98 -21.31 9.35
CA ILE A 646 11.16 -21.36 10.81
C ILE A 646 10.38 -20.21 11.45
N PHE A 647 9.40 -20.55 12.31
CA PHE A 647 8.46 -19.59 12.95
C PHE A 647 7.71 -18.66 11.99
N ALA A 648 7.58 -19.02 10.71
CA ALA A 648 6.96 -18.20 9.68
C ALA A 648 5.47 -17.88 9.95
N LYS A 649 4.75 -18.77 10.67
CA LYS A 649 3.35 -18.54 11.03
C LYS A 649 3.25 -17.58 12.22
N GLY A 650 2.54 -16.47 12.02
CA GLY A 650 2.37 -15.48 13.08
C GLY A 650 1.42 -14.35 12.68
N ARG A 651 1.44 -13.27 13.46
CA ARG A 651 0.67 -12.06 13.17
C ARG A 651 1.23 -11.34 11.94
N LEU A 652 0.33 -10.86 11.09
CA LEU A 652 0.71 -10.05 9.92
C LEU A 652 1.13 -8.63 10.33
N ARG A 653 1.99 -7.99 9.54
CA ARG A 653 2.56 -6.65 9.82
C ARG A 653 1.50 -5.61 10.18
N PHE A 654 0.40 -5.60 9.45
CA PHE A 654 -0.66 -4.60 9.63
C PHE A 654 -1.65 -4.95 10.75
N ASP A 655 -1.45 -6.07 11.46
CA ASP A 655 -2.29 -6.47 12.59
C ASP A 655 -2.04 -5.53 13.78
N ARG A 656 -3.03 -4.70 14.09
CA ARG A 656 -3.09 -3.89 15.30
C ARG A 656 -4.13 -4.53 16.20
N ALA A 657 -3.72 -5.17 17.30
CA ALA A 657 -4.66 -5.87 18.18
C ALA A 657 -5.82 -4.95 18.61
N TYR A 658 -5.51 -3.70 18.90
CA TYR A 658 -6.50 -2.68 19.21
C TYR A 658 -6.20 -1.38 18.46
N THR A 659 -7.25 -0.73 17.94
CA THR A 659 -7.15 0.64 17.46
C THR A 659 -8.33 1.45 18.01
N ALA A 660 -8.12 2.73 18.30
CA ALA A 660 -9.19 3.62 18.70
C ALA A 660 -9.02 5.02 18.11
N ARG A 661 -10.12 5.67 17.82
CA ARG A 661 -10.16 7.06 17.39
C ARG A 661 -11.29 7.80 18.08
N LEU A 662 -10.97 8.96 18.59
CA LEU A 662 -11.93 9.91 19.16
C LEU A 662 -11.79 11.23 18.42
N GLY A 663 -12.87 11.68 17.79
CA GLY A 663 -12.86 12.95 17.07
C GLY A 663 -14.04 13.80 17.42
N ALA A 664 -13.82 15.10 17.54
CA ALA A 664 -14.83 16.09 17.78
C ALA A 664 -14.66 17.30 16.87
N SER A 665 -15.77 17.90 16.46
CA SER A 665 -15.81 19.22 15.84
C SER A 665 -16.94 20.02 16.48
N VAL A 666 -16.63 21.24 16.92
CA VAL A 666 -17.59 22.09 17.64
C VAL A 666 -17.48 23.52 17.10
N GLU A 667 -18.63 24.11 16.78
CA GLU A 667 -18.70 25.53 16.52
C GLU A 667 -18.72 26.32 17.85
N ILE A 668 -17.84 27.32 17.93
CA ILE A 668 -17.68 28.22 19.04
C ILE A 668 -18.21 29.60 18.60
N PRO A 669 -18.75 30.44 19.51
CA PRO A 669 -19.12 31.82 19.18
C PRO A 669 -18.03 32.57 18.41
N LEU A 670 -18.42 33.66 17.73
CA LEU A 670 -17.55 34.49 16.90
C LEU A 670 -17.07 33.85 15.58
N GLY A 671 -17.76 32.79 15.07
CA GLY A 671 -17.39 32.09 13.81
C GLY A 671 -16.10 31.30 13.92
N LEU A 672 -15.79 30.83 15.11
CA LEU A 672 -14.68 29.90 15.34
C LEU A 672 -15.20 28.47 15.31
N ARG A 673 -14.34 27.56 14.80
CA ARG A 673 -14.55 26.11 14.87
C ARG A 673 -13.31 25.45 15.44
N LEU A 674 -13.51 24.62 16.44
CA LEU A 674 -12.49 23.74 17.00
C LEU A 674 -12.75 22.32 16.54
N ALA A 675 -11.73 21.65 16.00
CA ALA A 675 -11.75 20.23 15.71
C ALA A 675 -10.57 19.53 16.36
N THR A 676 -10.77 18.32 16.87
CA THR A 676 -9.73 17.48 17.45
C THR A 676 -9.88 16.06 16.98
N LEU A 677 -8.77 15.36 16.84
CA LEU A 677 -8.69 13.95 16.50
C LEU A 677 -7.59 13.27 17.31
N MET A 678 -7.99 12.39 18.21
CA MET A 678 -7.09 11.46 18.90
C MET A 678 -7.07 10.14 18.16
N LYS A 679 -5.90 9.59 17.95
CA LYS A 679 -5.64 8.30 17.31
C LYS A 679 -4.81 7.44 18.26
N TYR A 680 -5.23 6.20 18.46
CA TYR A 680 -4.50 5.17 19.20
C TYR A 680 -4.35 3.93 18.32
N TYR A 681 -3.16 3.40 18.26
CA TYR A 681 -2.83 2.13 17.59
C TYR A 681 -1.97 1.28 18.51
N ASP A 682 -2.38 0.06 18.75
CA ASP A 682 -1.52 -0.94 19.39
C ASP A 682 -0.26 -1.19 18.55
N GLY A 683 0.84 -1.62 19.20
CA GLY A 683 2.12 -1.84 18.53
C GLY A 683 2.05 -2.85 17.39
N GLN A 684 2.84 -2.66 16.36
CA GLN A 684 2.98 -3.63 15.27
C GLN A 684 3.65 -4.91 15.80
N PRO A 685 3.22 -6.10 15.31
CA PRO A 685 3.87 -7.35 15.65
C PRO A 685 5.23 -7.46 15.00
N PHE A 686 6.21 -7.97 15.71
CA PHE A 686 7.53 -8.29 15.19
C PHE A 686 8.07 -9.60 15.79
N ALA A 687 9.16 -10.11 15.23
CA ALA A 687 9.91 -11.23 15.74
C ALA A 687 11.39 -10.84 15.87
N ARG A 688 12.06 -11.36 16.90
CA ARG A 688 13.51 -11.28 17.02
C ARG A 688 14.17 -12.09 15.91
N LYS A 689 15.25 -11.56 15.33
CA LYS A 689 16.01 -12.15 14.22
C LYS A 689 17.34 -12.70 14.71
N ILE A 690 17.66 -13.89 14.25
CA ILE A 690 18.93 -14.56 14.50
C ILE A 690 19.68 -14.68 13.19
N ILE A 691 20.97 -14.33 13.17
CA ILE A 691 21.83 -14.58 12.03
C ILE A 691 22.48 -15.93 12.19
N VAL A 692 22.33 -16.76 11.18
CA VAL A 692 22.95 -18.08 11.09
C VAL A 692 24.16 -17.98 10.16
N LEU A 693 25.33 -18.28 10.69
CA LEU A 693 26.60 -18.28 10.00
C LEU A 693 27.09 -19.69 9.71
N GLY A 694 28.07 -19.82 8.83
CA GLY A 694 28.74 -21.08 8.53
C GLY A 694 27.94 -22.05 7.66
N LEU A 695 26.82 -21.62 7.10
CA LEU A 695 26.06 -22.42 6.13
C LEU A 695 26.75 -22.40 4.76
N ASN A 696 26.64 -23.50 4.00
CA ASN A 696 27.22 -23.60 2.66
C ASN A 696 26.63 -22.60 1.68
N GLN A 697 25.34 -22.24 1.83
CA GLN A 697 24.61 -21.24 1.05
C GLN A 697 24.86 -19.79 1.48
N GLY A 698 25.78 -19.55 2.40
CA GLY A 698 26.06 -18.24 2.95
C GLY A 698 25.25 -17.90 4.22
N PRO A 699 25.47 -16.72 4.78
CA PRO A 699 24.71 -16.22 5.94
C PRO A 699 23.22 -16.16 5.64
N PHE A 700 22.40 -16.53 6.62
CA PHE A 700 20.95 -16.44 6.53
C PHE A 700 20.37 -15.98 7.87
N TYR A 701 19.26 -15.22 7.87
CA TYR A 701 18.58 -14.88 9.10
C TYR A 701 17.24 -15.60 9.22
N ILE A 702 16.93 -16.02 10.43
CA ILE A 702 15.70 -16.68 10.80
C ILE A 702 15.01 -15.91 11.92
N GLN A 703 13.77 -16.24 12.19
CA GLN A 703 13.05 -15.74 13.35
C GLN A 703 13.33 -16.62 14.58
N ALA A 704 13.49 -15.99 15.75
CA ALA A 704 13.64 -16.70 17.02
C ALA A 704 12.31 -17.19 17.57
N PHE A 705 11.20 -16.53 17.19
CA PHE A 705 9.83 -16.87 17.56
C PHE A 705 8.82 -16.33 16.54
N SER A 706 7.59 -16.81 16.59
CA SER A 706 6.50 -16.35 15.73
C SER A 706 6.17 -14.86 15.98
N ARG A 707 5.95 -14.09 14.93
CA ARG A 707 5.53 -12.69 15.05
C ARG A 707 4.25 -12.55 15.86
N GLY A 708 4.20 -11.51 16.70
CA GLY A 708 3.09 -11.24 17.60
C GLY A 708 3.26 -11.81 19.01
N VAL A 709 4.29 -12.61 19.26
CA VAL A 709 4.81 -12.86 20.63
C VAL A 709 5.33 -11.55 21.20
N ALA A 710 6.05 -10.75 20.38
CA ALA A 710 6.43 -9.39 20.71
C ALA A 710 5.70 -8.38 19.81
N ARG A 711 5.48 -7.18 20.35
CA ARG A 711 4.96 -6.00 19.65
C ARG A 711 5.79 -4.79 20.02
N TYR A 712 5.94 -3.85 19.07
CA TYR A 712 6.50 -2.53 19.36
C TYR A 712 5.62 -1.80 20.37
N GLU A 713 6.04 -0.63 20.78
CA GLU A 713 5.23 0.25 21.61
C GLU A 713 3.93 0.65 20.91
N PHE A 714 2.87 0.94 21.68
CA PHE A 714 1.66 1.53 21.11
C PHE A 714 1.95 2.94 20.61
N ASN A 715 1.16 3.42 19.66
CA ASN A 715 1.30 4.76 19.11
C ASN A 715 0.02 5.57 19.41
N MET A 716 0.20 6.82 19.82
CA MET A 716 -0.91 7.73 20.11
C MET A 716 -0.59 9.15 19.69
N THR A 717 -1.50 9.76 18.93
CA THR A 717 -1.39 11.17 18.56
C THR A 717 -2.69 11.92 18.83
N VAL A 718 -2.58 13.20 19.14
CA VAL A 718 -3.70 14.13 19.23
C VAL A 718 -3.43 15.32 18.32
N ASP A 719 -4.35 15.52 17.37
CA ASP A 719 -4.31 16.60 16.41
C ASP A 719 -5.44 17.59 16.70
N VAL A 720 -5.18 18.88 16.54
CA VAL A 720 -6.13 19.96 16.80
C VAL A 720 -6.12 20.95 15.64
N ARG A 721 -7.30 21.39 15.22
CA ARG A 721 -7.49 22.50 14.26
C ARG A 721 -8.36 23.58 14.88
N LEU A 722 -7.91 24.83 14.83
CA LEU A 722 -8.72 26.02 15.05
C LEU A 722 -8.94 26.70 13.69
N GLU A 723 -10.21 26.89 13.33
CA GLU A 723 -10.63 27.57 12.10
C GLU A 723 -11.41 28.84 12.45
N LYS A 724 -11.08 29.94 11.76
CA LYS A 724 -11.84 31.18 11.79
C LYS A 724 -12.37 31.49 10.41
N VAL A 725 -13.71 31.64 10.32
CA VAL A 725 -14.40 32.07 9.09
C VAL A 725 -14.83 33.52 9.23
N PHE A 726 -14.60 34.32 8.18
CA PHE A 726 -15.03 35.70 8.12
C PHE A 726 -15.57 36.06 6.73
N SER A 727 -16.58 36.94 6.69
CA SER A 727 -17.19 37.37 5.44
C SER A 727 -16.50 38.62 4.88
N LEU A 728 -16.22 38.61 3.58
CA LEU A 728 -15.60 39.69 2.83
C LEU A 728 -16.56 40.08 1.69
N GLY A 729 -17.68 40.73 2.04
CA GLY A 729 -18.76 40.98 1.08
C GLY A 729 -19.45 39.69 0.66
N LYS A 730 -19.37 39.33 -0.65
CA LYS A 730 -19.88 38.04 -1.18
C LYS A 730 -18.87 36.89 -1.00
N ALA A 731 -17.62 37.21 -0.74
CA ALA A 731 -16.57 36.23 -0.56
C ALA A 731 -16.43 35.81 0.91
N LYS A 732 -15.75 34.66 1.14
CA LYS A 732 -15.42 34.13 2.45
C LYS A 732 -13.92 33.96 2.58
N GLY A 733 -13.36 34.48 3.67
CA GLY A 733 -12.00 34.19 4.11
C GLY A 733 -12.00 33.16 5.22
N LYS A 734 -10.98 32.32 5.26
CA LYS A 734 -10.75 31.33 6.32
C LYS A 734 -9.29 31.36 6.72
N ILE A 735 -9.06 31.28 8.02
CA ILE A 735 -7.72 31.10 8.61
C ILE A 735 -7.76 29.81 9.40
N PHE A 736 -6.72 29.01 9.26
CA PHE A 736 -6.54 27.73 9.96
C PHE A 736 -5.26 27.75 10.77
N LEU A 737 -5.33 27.22 11.96
CA LEU A 737 -4.19 26.90 12.80
C LEU A 737 -4.30 25.42 13.18
N ASP A 738 -3.36 24.62 12.69
CA ASP A 738 -3.30 23.18 12.96
C ASP A 738 -2.11 22.88 13.89
N GLY A 739 -2.33 22.00 14.85
CA GLY A 739 -1.31 21.37 15.67
C GLY A 739 -1.44 19.86 15.54
N TYR A 740 -0.38 19.21 15.13
CA TYR A 740 -0.28 17.75 15.00
C TYR A 740 0.62 17.21 16.09
N ASN A 741 0.26 16.04 16.68
CA ASN A 741 0.94 15.49 17.86
C ASN A 741 1.17 16.55 18.93
N ILE A 742 0.11 17.24 19.37
CA ILE A 742 0.22 18.45 20.23
C ILE A 742 0.88 18.18 21.57
N PHE A 743 0.83 16.94 22.07
CA PHE A 743 1.51 16.54 23.30
C PHE A 743 2.99 16.21 23.09
N ASN A 744 3.46 16.18 21.84
CA ASN A 744 4.83 15.89 21.47
C ASN A 744 5.32 14.52 21.95
N TRP A 745 4.42 13.52 21.91
CA TRP A 745 4.78 12.14 22.27
C TRP A 745 5.83 11.56 21.31
N ALA A 746 6.67 10.68 21.86
CA ALA A 746 7.80 10.06 21.17
C ALA A 746 7.75 8.53 21.29
N MET A 747 6.58 7.95 20.97
CA MET A 747 6.37 6.50 21.04
C MET A 747 7.23 5.79 19.99
N ALA A 748 7.85 4.66 20.35
CA ALA A 748 8.65 3.87 19.45
C ALA A 748 7.80 3.28 18.31
N THR A 749 8.20 3.53 17.06
CA THR A 749 7.64 2.91 15.86
C THR A 749 8.42 1.68 15.42
N GLN A 750 9.71 1.62 15.79
CA GLN A 750 10.58 0.46 15.65
C GLN A 750 11.54 0.36 16.85
N GLU A 751 11.95 -0.85 17.16
CA GLU A 751 12.90 -1.18 18.23
C GLU A 751 13.99 -2.11 17.69
N ASN A 752 15.04 -2.39 18.47
CA ASN A 752 16.06 -3.35 18.07
C ASN A 752 15.45 -4.76 17.91
N GLU A 753 15.59 -5.34 16.73
CA GLU A 753 15.02 -6.64 16.36
C GLU A 753 16.05 -7.78 16.34
N TRP A 754 17.32 -7.48 16.51
CA TRP A 754 18.38 -8.46 16.36
C TRP A 754 18.76 -9.13 17.69
N THR A 755 19.04 -10.43 17.64
CA THR A 755 19.61 -11.15 18.77
C THR A 755 20.92 -10.52 19.19
N GLY A 756 21.03 -10.20 20.46
CA GLY A 756 22.17 -9.53 21.05
C GLY A 756 21.82 -8.98 22.44
N PRO A 757 22.80 -8.48 23.19
CA PRO A 757 22.61 -8.00 24.56
C PRO A 757 21.64 -6.79 24.66
N GLU A 758 21.39 -6.11 23.56
CA GLU A 758 20.52 -4.94 23.50
C GLU A 758 19.06 -5.29 23.20
N PHE A 759 18.74 -6.53 22.79
CA PHE A 759 17.36 -6.89 22.40
C PHE A 759 16.38 -6.73 23.57
N ILE A 760 16.73 -7.26 24.74
CA ILE A 760 15.85 -7.22 25.92
C ILE A 760 15.63 -5.79 26.44
N LEU A 761 16.53 -4.87 26.12
CA LEU A 761 16.44 -3.48 26.55
C LEU A 761 15.34 -2.71 25.78
N ARG A 762 14.84 -3.26 24.68
CA ARG A 762 13.76 -2.67 23.87
C ARG A 762 14.08 -1.25 23.39
N TYR A 763 15.34 -0.97 23.09
CA TYR A 763 15.77 0.36 22.63
C TYR A 763 15.08 0.74 21.31
N ALA A 764 14.50 1.94 21.32
CA ALA A 764 13.85 2.49 20.14
C ALA A 764 14.88 2.77 19.03
N THR A 765 14.63 2.28 17.82
CA THR A 765 15.43 2.61 16.63
C THR A 765 14.74 3.67 15.78
N GLU A 766 13.42 3.83 15.93
CA GLU A 766 12.63 4.88 15.30
C GLU A 766 11.45 5.25 16.21
N ILE A 767 11.11 6.54 16.24
CA ILE A 767 9.99 7.08 17.03
C ILE A 767 9.05 7.88 16.15
N GLU A 768 7.83 8.16 16.65
CA GLU A 768 6.90 9.09 16.03
C GLU A 768 7.53 10.47 15.80
N SER A 769 7.17 11.09 14.68
CA SER A 769 7.62 12.46 14.37
C SER A 769 7.13 13.47 15.42
N PRO A 770 7.93 14.50 15.74
CA PRO A 770 7.58 15.47 16.76
C PRO A 770 6.39 16.34 16.37
N ARG A 771 5.94 17.16 17.33
CA ARG A 771 4.85 18.10 17.15
C ARG A 771 5.13 19.10 16.02
N VAL A 772 4.11 19.29 15.16
CA VAL A 772 4.13 20.20 14.01
C VAL A 772 2.98 21.17 14.10
N PHE A 773 3.26 22.46 13.91
CA PHE A 773 2.24 23.47 13.68
C PHE A 773 2.16 23.86 12.20
N ARG A 774 0.96 24.19 11.74
CA ARG A 774 0.68 24.63 10.36
C ARG A 774 -0.30 25.79 10.36
N VAL A 775 -0.03 26.78 9.52
CA VAL A 775 -0.95 27.88 9.25
C VAL A 775 -1.54 27.73 7.87
N GLY A 776 -2.83 27.96 7.74
CA GLY A 776 -3.55 27.90 6.47
C GLY A 776 -4.43 29.11 6.23
N PHE A 777 -4.60 29.42 4.96
CA PHE A 777 -5.50 30.45 4.46
C PHE A 777 -6.33 29.90 3.32
N ALA A 778 -7.60 30.29 3.26
CA ALA A 778 -8.43 30.05 2.09
C ALA A 778 -9.30 31.28 1.83
N TYR A 779 -9.47 31.60 0.54
CA TYR A 779 -10.33 32.65 0.06
C TYR A 779 -11.27 32.10 -1.02
N GLU A 780 -12.55 32.20 -0.79
CA GLU A 780 -13.62 31.66 -1.64
C GLU A 780 -14.50 32.82 -2.14
N PHE A 781 -14.72 32.90 -3.47
CA PHE A 781 -15.49 33.98 -4.11
C PHE A 781 -16.46 33.47 -5.18
#